data_fef40addbd091bbf5232f9cb46d2ec06
#
_entry.id   fef40addbd091bbf5232f9cb46d2ec06
#
_cell.length_a   1.000
_cell.length_b   1.000
_cell.length_c   1.000
_cell.angle_alpha   90.00
_cell.angle_beta   90.00
_cell.angle_gamma   90.00
#
_symmetry.space_group_name_H-M   'P 1'
#
loop_
_entity.id
_entity.type
_entity.pdbx_description
1 polymer ?
#
loop_
_entity_poly.entity_id
_entity_poly.type
_entity_poly.pdbx_seq_one_letter_code
_entity_poly.pdbx_strand_id
1 'polypeptide(L)'
;MTMTSRVIRTTRIACALAALGASLSAQAQTGHVFCVDEARARNDAAVDDISNHTPYTNGCIRNMADGRAAVLLPSALEPMRRVPSDESLRRHAWGFLDQNGRLAIRPIFESVRDFRHGLAAVKWQGKWGFINPQGRMAVAPRYDSVGDFAQIGLAVATLDGRHLFINRQGEPVGDPLDTGIDSLELGDGLPARAAVAFKPEYRSPTGERRFAAPGVAVKQAYGPDLYIATDGEYRQGLVDRDWNWVVEPVYHDISTDRDGRLAVADGPDGVVLLGTDGKVIGADQHYESMGPVGRKFWSAQLAGRKGYALLDAAGQLVATLTSEQAHASQRFHDTIVYPSGETLMALVPGQDKPLTLGAGLSPSINEEGFVLFRGETGVGLLTPKGAWLHGESAPAWLADAGDMEVRQGRLWIKSQERALLNIVDADGHALLKPEAVEATQNMELKALSVNVPGAPLGMLGQSHCQCGPAGAGLLLADGSLVTDAAWTSLTPLDADDERGGDAPLLDEGLKADQLRYAATTADGIRLLDAQGRVMDLPPQQHIGAFNNGYALVYAKGVNKMIDRAGKQYDLPAGVFDSQVVAPGVMRYVKTASADAPWGLYDFVAGKELAAPAFQEIGVFQHGQAGASLGAGRVGVIDLQGKWIVPARHHGVERVNDKLWKVMQAGGQDEDYARPVALFNDQGRALTPFISRLQIGRAQDGSVTADSDQRRWVFSADGTHALDLEDALYTRLGDWLEIRRAPRYGYLNDQGQWQIAPRAGVTSIFQGAPARALAADDSGTRLIDTAGKTVATLPAGEWDWPQGSPLLLRHYEVNGRLRTDYVEPGGKTRLTAEGATSAFSEGQAVSLLSTRAMRALDAKGALTGPAFNALGTLRDGLAPALADMNFGFVDRHGEFVIAPDYSAVTPFLNQRAVVSTTDASEIIDPAGRALARVQMVCGVRTLYGSAGQRLWPNTMPARCDR
;
A
#
# COMPACT_ATOMS: atom_id res chain seq x y z
N MET A 1 12.43 -29.67 -5.47
CA MET A 1 13.18 -28.96 -6.55
C MET A 1 12.32 -28.65 -7.80
N THR A 2 11.09 -29.03 -7.88
CA THR A 2 10.26 -28.88 -9.09
C THR A 2 9.18 -27.80 -9.03
N MET A 3 8.83 -27.25 -7.88
CA MET A 3 7.79 -26.21 -7.76
C MET A 3 8.33 -24.78 -7.64
N THR A 4 9.43 -24.54 -6.97
CA THR A 4 10.04 -23.18 -6.84
C THR A 4 10.59 -22.63 -8.17
N SER A 5 10.91 -23.51 -9.13
CA SER A 5 11.29 -23.07 -10.46
C SER A 5 10.10 -22.65 -11.34
N ARG A 6 8.87 -23.04 -10.99
CA ARG A 6 7.67 -22.65 -11.76
C ARG A 6 7.25 -21.20 -11.52
N VAL A 7 7.19 -20.75 -10.26
CA VAL A 7 6.71 -19.38 -9.95
C VAL A 7 7.70 -18.30 -10.42
N ILE A 8 9.00 -18.48 -10.22
CA ILE A 8 10.00 -17.53 -10.74
C ILE A 8 10.05 -17.57 -12.27
N ARG A 9 9.79 -18.72 -12.88
CA ARG A 9 9.74 -18.88 -14.34
C ARG A 9 8.50 -18.26 -14.94
N THR A 10 7.31 -18.48 -14.36
CA THR A 10 6.06 -17.84 -14.80
C THR A 10 6.11 -16.33 -14.67
N THR A 11 6.67 -15.78 -13.59
CA THR A 11 6.82 -14.32 -13.42
C THR A 11 7.74 -13.70 -14.47
N ARG A 12 8.84 -14.36 -14.85
CA ARG A 12 9.74 -13.83 -15.90
C ARG A 12 9.11 -13.90 -17.29
N ILE A 13 8.38 -14.95 -17.60
CA ILE A 13 7.65 -15.09 -18.87
C ILE A 13 6.48 -14.13 -18.94
N ALA A 14 5.68 -14.00 -17.88
CA ALA A 14 4.61 -13.03 -17.78
C ALA A 14 5.12 -11.58 -17.87
N CYS A 15 6.25 -11.24 -17.24
CA CYS A 15 6.92 -9.95 -17.41
C CYS A 15 7.45 -9.76 -18.85
N ALA A 16 7.92 -10.80 -19.50
CA ALA A 16 8.40 -10.72 -20.89
C ALA A 16 7.23 -10.54 -21.87
N LEU A 17 6.11 -11.23 -21.65
CA LEU A 17 4.90 -11.08 -22.46
C LEU A 17 4.23 -9.73 -22.23
N ALA A 18 4.18 -9.25 -20.97
CA ALA A 18 3.76 -7.90 -20.63
C ALA A 18 4.69 -6.84 -21.27
N ALA A 19 6.01 -7.10 -21.36
CA ALA A 19 6.95 -6.22 -22.03
C ALA A 19 6.78 -6.20 -23.55
N LEU A 20 6.37 -7.29 -24.19
CA LEU A 20 5.98 -7.29 -25.62
C LEU A 20 4.73 -6.44 -25.89
N GLY A 21 3.78 -6.44 -24.96
CA GLY A 21 2.60 -5.55 -25.01
C GLY A 21 2.90 -4.11 -24.52
N ALA A 22 3.72 -3.98 -23.49
CA ALA A 22 4.00 -2.72 -22.80
C ALA A 22 5.13 -1.90 -23.43
N SER A 23 6.03 -2.51 -24.20
CA SER A 23 7.18 -1.79 -24.79
C SER A 23 6.78 -0.75 -25.84
N LEU A 24 5.55 -0.84 -26.37
CA LEU A 24 4.94 0.20 -27.21
C LEU A 24 4.16 1.25 -26.40
N SER A 25 3.86 0.99 -25.12
CA SER A 25 3.04 1.87 -24.27
C SER A 25 3.77 2.49 -23.06
N ALA A 26 4.91 1.95 -22.63
CA ALA A 26 5.51 2.28 -21.32
C ALA A 26 6.42 3.51 -21.27
N GLN A 27 6.70 4.20 -22.36
CA GLN A 27 7.58 5.39 -22.37
C GLN A 27 6.89 6.73 -22.68
N ALA A 28 5.56 6.75 -22.72
CA ALA A 28 4.78 7.98 -22.99
C ALA A 28 4.53 8.86 -21.74
N GLN A 29 5.25 8.69 -20.63
CA GLN A 29 4.92 9.39 -19.36
C GLN A 29 5.76 10.65 -19.05
N THR A 30 6.44 11.26 -19.99
CA THR A 30 7.13 12.53 -19.73
C THR A 30 6.80 13.69 -20.69
N GLY A 31 5.69 13.65 -21.37
CA GLY A 31 5.22 14.76 -22.23
C GLY A 31 3.80 15.19 -21.82
N HIS A 32 3.57 16.46 -21.65
CA HIS A 32 2.25 17.01 -21.36
C HIS A 32 1.18 16.47 -22.31
N VAL A 33 0.15 15.83 -21.73
CA VAL A 33 -1.00 15.26 -22.44
C VAL A 33 -1.91 16.40 -22.90
N PHE A 34 -1.89 16.73 -24.16
CA PHE A 34 -2.71 17.83 -24.68
C PHE A 34 -4.10 17.42 -25.19
N CYS A 35 -4.43 16.13 -25.19
CA CYS A 35 -5.64 15.66 -25.87
C CYS A 35 -6.54 14.71 -25.09
N VAL A 36 -6.23 14.42 -23.83
CA VAL A 36 -7.07 13.55 -23.01
C VAL A 36 -7.71 14.38 -21.89
N ASP A 37 -9.02 14.38 -21.82
CA ASP A 37 -9.77 14.75 -20.63
C ASP A 37 -9.59 13.62 -19.62
N GLU A 38 -8.69 13.81 -18.66
CA GLU A 38 -8.33 12.76 -17.67
C GLU A 38 -9.54 12.26 -16.87
N ALA A 39 -10.55 13.10 -16.64
CA ALA A 39 -11.76 12.71 -15.93
C ALA A 39 -12.65 11.79 -16.77
N ARG A 40 -12.73 12.00 -18.09
CA ARG A 40 -13.45 11.11 -19.01
C ARG A 40 -12.68 9.85 -19.35
N ALA A 41 -11.35 9.93 -19.51
CA ALA A 41 -10.51 8.76 -19.75
C ALA A 41 -10.56 7.76 -18.58
N ARG A 42 -10.71 8.21 -17.34
CA ARG A 42 -10.89 7.33 -16.18
C ARG A 42 -12.25 6.64 -16.17
N ASN A 43 -13.31 7.32 -16.58
CA ASN A 43 -14.65 6.73 -16.63
C ASN A 43 -14.85 5.82 -17.85
N ASP A 44 -14.23 6.13 -18.98
CA ASP A 44 -14.29 5.27 -20.18
C ASP A 44 -13.33 4.06 -20.06
N ALA A 45 -12.20 4.18 -19.35
CA ALA A 45 -11.27 3.08 -19.09
C ALA A 45 -11.82 2.04 -18.10
N ALA A 46 -12.79 2.39 -17.28
CA ALA A 46 -13.43 1.43 -16.36
C ALA A 46 -14.42 0.49 -17.05
N VAL A 47 -14.83 0.79 -18.29
CA VAL A 47 -15.75 -0.01 -19.10
C VAL A 47 -15.03 -0.73 -20.24
N ASP A 48 -13.83 -0.28 -20.64
CA ASP A 48 -13.06 -0.93 -21.69
C ASP A 48 -12.20 -2.05 -21.09
N ASP A 49 -12.63 -3.27 -21.35
CA ASP A 49 -11.91 -4.51 -21.19
C ASP A 49 -10.43 -4.37 -21.59
N ILE A 50 -9.54 -4.61 -20.62
CA ILE A 50 -8.07 -4.53 -20.74
C ILE A 50 -7.52 -5.47 -21.83
N SER A 51 -8.32 -6.35 -22.43
CA SER A 51 -7.93 -7.35 -23.41
C SER A 51 -7.75 -6.83 -24.85
N ASN A 52 -8.15 -5.59 -25.17
CA ASN A 52 -7.97 -4.98 -26.48
C ASN A 52 -6.98 -3.81 -26.47
N HIS A 53 -5.79 -4.03 -25.92
CA HIS A 53 -4.72 -3.04 -25.95
C HIS A 53 -4.22 -2.78 -27.39
N THR A 54 -4.90 -1.90 -28.10
CA THR A 54 -4.19 -1.08 -29.06
C THR A 54 -3.41 -0.02 -28.27
N PRO A 55 -2.12 0.20 -28.53
CA PRO A 55 -1.36 1.23 -27.85
C PRO A 55 -2.08 2.57 -28.06
N TYR A 56 -2.48 3.18 -26.95
CA TYR A 56 -3.06 4.50 -26.99
C TYR A 56 -2.01 5.48 -27.50
N THR A 57 -2.22 5.99 -28.69
CA THR A 57 -1.65 7.28 -29.00
C THR A 57 -2.35 8.26 -28.05
N ASN A 58 -1.62 9.07 -27.30
CA ASN A 58 -2.16 10.16 -26.48
C ASN A 58 -2.86 11.21 -27.36
N GLY A 59 -3.56 10.77 -28.39
CA GLY A 59 -3.95 11.55 -29.50
C GLY A 59 -5.45 11.75 -29.58
N CYS A 60 -5.79 12.93 -29.99
CA CYS A 60 -7.13 13.29 -30.45
C CYS A 60 -7.64 12.42 -31.61
N ILE A 61 -6.81 11.55 -32.17
CA ILE A 61 -7.14 10.63 -33.25
C ILE A 61 -6.84 9.21 -32.78
N ARG A 62 -7.82 8.30 -32.90
CA ARG A 62 -7.65 6.86 -32.65
C ARG A 62 -7.20 6.13 -33.93
N ASN A 63 -6.92 4.84 -33.79
CA ASN A 63 -6.49 3.99 -34.91
C ASN A 63 -7.48 4.01 -36.07
N MET A 64 -6.95 3.82 -37.29
CA MET A 64 -7.77 3.61 -38.46
C MET A 64 -8.40 2.21 -38.43
N ALA A 65 -9.71 2.11 -38.36
CA ALA A 65 -10.46 0.86 -38.39
C ALA A 65 -11.61 0.95 -39.39
N ASP A 66 -11.79 -0.07 -40.22
CA ASP A 66 -12.78 -0.10 -41.31
C ASP A 66 -12.84 1.19 -42.17
N GLY A 67 -11.66 1.82 -42.42
CA GLY A 67 -11.54 3.06 -43.21
C GLY A 67 -11.99 4.33 -42.46
N ARG A 68 -12.09 4.28 -41.15
CA ARG A 68 -12.47 5.40 -40.27
C ARG A 68 -11.51 5.48 -39.06
N ALA A 69 -11.19 6.72 -38.65
CA ALA A 69 -10.48 6.99 -37.40
C ALA A 69 -11.32 7.90 -36.51
N ALA A 70 -11.56 7.49 -35.28
CA ALA A 70 -12.26 8.34 -34.32
C ALA A 70 -11.38 9.55 -33.95
N VAL A 71 -12.01 10.74 -33.85
CA VAL A 71 -11.33 12.00 -33.56
C VAL A 71 -12.13 12.81 -32.55
N LEU A 72 -11.43 13.35 -31.53
CA LEU A 72 -11.99 14.18 -30.49
C LEU A 72 -11.77 15.66 -30.84
N LEU A 73 -12.83 16.37 -31.12
CA LEU A 73 -12.83 17.76 -31.60
C LEU A 73 -13.87 18.60 -30.86
N PRO A 74 -13.84 19.93 -30.95
CA PRO A 74 -14.94 20.76 -30.47
C PRO A 74 -16.30 20.30 -31.03
N SER A 75 -17.30 20.23 -30.15
CA SER A 75 -18.62 19.71 -30.48
C SER A 75 -19.29 20.52 -31.63
N ALA A 76 -19.88 19.82 -32.56
CA ALA A 76 -20.67 20.44 -33.64
C ALA A 76 -22.04 20.96 -33.14
N LEU A 77 -22.47 20.58 -31.95
CA LEU A 77 -23.76 20.97 -31.37
C LEU A 77 -23.70 22.28 -30.59
N GLU A 78 -22.51 22.75 -30.20
CA GLU A 78 -22.31 23.97 -29.44
C GLU A 78 -21.43 24.99 -30.19
N PRO A 79 -21.95 26.20 -30.54
CA PRO A 79 -21.15 27.23 -31.17
C PRO A 79 -20.13 27.81 -30.16
N MET A 80 -18.87 27.87 -30.55
CA MET A 80 -17.82 28.52 -29.78
C MET A 80 -18.01 30.03 -29.77
N ARG A 81 -18.31 30.61 -28.59
CA ARG A 81 -18.48 32.08 -28.41
C ARG A 81 -17.31 32.77 -27.72
N ARG A 82 -16.42 32.04 -27.05
CA ARG A 82 -15.26 32.60 -26.29
C ARG A 82 -14.08 31.61 -26.26
N VAL A 83 -12.87 32.14 -25.99
CA VAL A 83 -11.68 31.29 -25.69
C VAL A 83 -12.02 30.44 -24.49
N PRO A 84 -11.76 29.14 -24.53
CA PRO A 84 -12.06 28.26 -23.47
C PRO A 84 -11.20 28.57 -22.21
N SER A 85 -11.85 28.73 -21.04
CA SER A 85 -11.26 28.41 -19.75
C SER A 85 -11.30 26.89 -19.56
N ASP A 86 -10.65 26.31 -18.53
CA ASP A 86 -10.62 24.85 -18.27
C ASP A 86 -11.99 24.13 -18.37
N GLU A 87 -13.06 24.85 -18.16
CA GLU A 87 -14.45 24.41 -18.35
C GLU A 87 -14.80 24.03 -19.81
N SER A 88 -13.99 24.44 -20.78
CA SER A 88 -14.20 24.19 -22.21
C SER A 88 -13.73 22.82 -22.69
N LEU A 89 -12.92 22.11 -21.93
CA LEU A 89 -12.61 20.70 -22.17
C LEU A 89 -13.88 19.83 -22.12
N ARG A 90 -14.93 20.26 -21.41
CA ARG A 90 -16.24 19.61 -21.33
C ARG A 90 -17.08 19.73 -22.61
N ARG A 91 -16.64 20.52 -23.61
CA ARG A 91 -17.39 20.77 -24.86
C ARG A 91 -16.82 20.06 -26.08
N HIS A 92 -16.02 19.02 -25.86
CA HIS A 92 -15.51 18.19 -26.94
C HIS A 92 -16.45 17.00 -27.19
N ALA A 93 -16.48 16.56 -28.42
CA ALA A 93 -17.25 15.41 -28.86
C ALA A 93 -16.45 14.57 -29.85
N TRP A 94 -16.80 13.32 -29.95
CA TRP A 94 -16.19 12.39 -30.89
C TRP A 94 -16.89 12.48 -32.26
N GLY A 95 -16.08 12.49 -33.31
CA GLY A 95 -16.45 12.32 -34.69
C GLY A 95 -15.52 11.31 -35.35
N PHE A 96 -15.59 11.21 -36.69
CA PHE A 96 -14.71 10.27 -37.41
C PHE A 96 -14.13 10.93 -38.68
N LEU A 97 -12.86 10.66 -38.92
CA LEU A 97 -12.14 10.97 -40.15
C LEU A 97 -12.22 9.79 -41.12
N ASP A 98 -12.20 10.08 -42.42
CA ASP A 98 -12.01 9.06 -43.45
C ASP A 98 -10.51 8.75 -43.69
N GLN A 99 -10.22 7.77 -44.51
CA GLN A 99 -8.85 7.37 -44.85
C GLN A 99 -8.00 8.46 -45.56
N ASN A 100 -8.61 9.55 -46.02
CA ASN A 100 -7.95 10.72 -46.60
C ASN A 100 -7.81 11.86 -45.58
N GLY A 101 -8.11 11.63 -44.30
CA GLY A 101 -8.03 12.63 -43.24
C GLY A 101 -9.15 13.65 -43.25
N ARG A 102 -10.24 13.45 -44.00
CA ARG A 102 -11.40 14.37 -44.06
C ARG A 102 -12.39 14.01 -42.99
N LEU A 103 -13.02 15.02 -42.38
CA LEU A 103 -14.07 14.81 -41.41
C LEU A 103 -15.31 14.19 -42.05
N ALA A 104 -15.47 12.88 -41.90
CA ALA A 104 -16.58 12.11 -42.51
C ALA A 104 -17.83 12.14 -41.64
N ILE A 105 -17.67 12.14 -40.31
CA ILE A 105 -18.77 12.19 -39.35
C ILE A 105 -18.46 13.30 -38.35
N ARG A 106 -19.36 14.24 -38.16
CA ARG A 106 -19.19 15.41 -37.31
C ARG A 106 -19.02 15.00 -35.83
N PRO A 107 -18.25 15.76 -35.05
CA PRO A 107 -18.02 15.50 -33.61
C PRO A 107 -19.29 15.87 -32.82
N ILE A 108 -20.13 14.87 -32.57
CA ILE A 108 -21.40 15.01 -31.85
C ILE A 108 -21.60 13.98 -30.74
N PHE A 109 -20.80 12.93 -30.71
CA PHE A 109 -20.98 11.83 -29.78
C PHE A 109 -20.18 12.03 -28.48
N GLU A 110 -20.77 11.63 -27.35
CA GLU A 110 -20.14 11.69 -26.02
C GLU A 110 -18.98 10.72 -25.90
N SER A 111 -19.14 9.52 -26.47
CA SER A 111 -18.12 8.48 -26.56
C SER A 111 -18.34 7.64 -27.80
N VAL A 112 -17.29 6.99 -28.30
CA VAL A 112 -17.36 6.12 -29.48
C VAL A 112 -16.42 4.94 -29.31
N ARG A 113 -16.69 3.83 -30.01
CA ARG A 113 -15.77 2.76 -30.29
C ARG A 113 -15.35 2.78 -31.74
N ASP A 114 -14.27 2.09 -32.09
CA ASP A 114 -13.77 2.01 -33.43
C ASP A 114 -14.75 1.23 -34.34
N PHE A 115 -14.73 1.50 -35.64
CA PHE A 115 -15.54 0.74 -36.58
C PHE A 115 -15.04 -0.72 -36.64
N ARG A 116 -15.98 -1.64 -36.49
CA ARG A 116 -15.74 -3.08 -36.70
C ARG A 116 -16.86 -3.71 -37.47
N HIS A 117 -16.52 -4.46 -38.50
CA HIS A 117 -17.49 -5.14 -39.38
C HIS A 117 -18.60 -4.19 -39.90
N GLY A 118 -18.20 -2.93 -40.18
CA GLY A 118 -19.09 -1.92 -40.77
C GLY A 118 -20.00 -1.18 -39.79
N LEU A 119 -19.83 -1.32 -38.49
CA LEU A 119 -20.55 -0.59 -37.46
C LEU A 119 -19.60 -0.05 -36.41
N ALA A 120 -19.91 1.11 -35.81
CA ALA A 120 -19.23 1.68 -34.67
C ALA A 120 -20.24 1.96 -33.56
N ALA A 121 -19.89 1.56 -32.32
CA ALA A 121 -20.67 1.93 -31.17
C ALA A 121 -20.49 3.42 -30.85
N VAL A 122 -21.59 4.11 -30.53
CA VAL A 122 -21.59 5.54 -30.17
C VAL A 122 -22.51 5.79 -28.98
N LYS A 123 -22.07 6.67 -28.09
CA LYS A 123 -22.87 7.12 -26.93
C LYS A 123 -23.50 8.47 -27.29
N TRP A 124 -24.81 8.55 -27.13
CA TRP A 124 -25.63 9.73 -27.39
C TRP A 124 -26.69 9.88 -26.30
N GLN A 125 -26.74 11.05 -25.66
CA GLN A 125 -27.65 11.31 -24.55
C GLN A 125 -27.61 10.26 -23.46
N GLY A 126 -26.37 9.87 -23.05
CA GLY A 126 -26.12 8.90 -21.99
C GLY A 126 -26.32 7.43 -22.35
N LYS A 127 -26.83 7.11 -23.56
CA LYS A 127 -27.09 5.74 -24.01
C LYS A 127 -26.26 5.35 -25.23
N TRP A 128 -25.95 4.08 -25.35
CA TRP A 128 -25.17 3.52 -26.45
C TRP A 128 -26.08 3.02 -27.56
N GLY A 129 -25.66 3.24 -28.80
CA GLY A 129 -26.24 2.71 -30.04
C GLY A 129 -25.14 2.47 -31.07
N PHE A 130 -25.47 2.26 -32.32
CA PHE A 130 -24.49 2.02 -33.40
C PHE A 130 -24.76 2.86 -34.61
N ILE A 131 -23.71 3.29 -35.28
CA ILE A 131 -23.74 3.99 -36.56
C ILE A 131 -23.05 3.19 -37.66
N ASN A 132 -23.45 3.41 -38.89
CA ASN A 132 -22.78 2.92 -40.09
C ASN A 132 -21.64 3.90 -40.52
N PRO A 133 -20.78 3.55 -41.49
CA PRO A 133 -19.69 4.42 -41.96
C PRO A 133 -20.12 5.76 -42.55
N GLN A 134 -21.39 5.94 -42.86
CA GLN A 134 -21.98 7.21 -43.33
C GLN A 134 -22.50 8.06 -42.17
N GLY A 135 -22.34 7.62 -40.91
CA GLY A 135 -22.79 8.31 -39.69
C GLY A 135 -24.30 8.21 -39.44
N ARG A 136 -25.01 7.30 -40.12
CA ARG A 136 -26.44 7.07 -39.88
C ARG A 136 -26.62 6.05 -38.77
N MET A 137 -27.54 6.29 -37.81
CA MET A 137 -27.91 5.33 -36.80
C MET A 137 -28.39 4.03 -37.45
N ALA A 138 -27.68 2.94 -37.21
CA ALA A 138 -28.07 1.58 -37.54
C ALA A 138 -28.83 0.97 -36.36
N VAL A 139 -28.43 1.29 -35.12
CA VAL A 139 -29.12 0.91 -33.90
C VAL A 139 -29.30 2.15 -33.05
N ALA A 140 -30.55 2.48 -32.69
CA ALA A 140 -30.88 3.66 -31.90
C ALA A 140 -30.24 3.56 -30.50
N PRO A 141 -29.72 4.65 -29.91
CA PRO A 141 -29.15 4.69 -28.57
C PRO A 141 -30.20 4.33 -27.50
N ARG A 142 -30.01 3.22 -26.82
CA ARG A 142 -30.89 2.75 -25.74
C ARG A 142 -30.20 1.89 -24.70
N TYR A 143 -28.98 1.42 -24.98
CA TYR A 143 -28.24 0.51 -24.13
C TYR A 143 -27.40 1.25 -23.12
N ASP A 144 -27.20 0.65 -21.94
CA ASP A 144 -26.33 1.14 -20.87
C ASP A 144 -24.85 0.98 -21.26
N SER A 145 -24.51 -0.14 -21.88
CA SER A 145 -23.21 -0.42 -22.48
C SER A 145 -23.35 -1.36 -23.68
N VAL A 146 -22.34 -1.36 -24.56
CA VAL A 146 -22.28 -2.26 -25.71
C VAL A 146 -20.84 -2.68 -26.00
N GLY A 147 -20.65 -3.92 -26.49
CA GLY A 147 -19.43 -4.39 -27.13
C GLY A 147 -19.43 -4.12 -28.62
N ASP A 148 -18.34 -4.44 -29.30
CA ASP A 148 -18.25 -4.37 -30.76
C ASP A 148 -19.02 -5.52 -31.42
N PHE A 149 -19.47 -5.32 -32.67
CA PHE A 149 -20.04 -6.42 -33.45
C PHE A 149 -18.95 -7.41 -33.84
N ALA A 150 -19.20 -8.68 -33.59
CA ALA A 150 -18.39 -9.80 -34.08
C ALA A 150 -18.70 -10.09 -35.56
N GLN A 151 -17.84 -10.86 -36.22
CA GLN A 151 -17.98 -11.26 -37.61
C GLN A 151 -19.30 -11.99 -37.87
N ILE A 152 -19.81 -12.73 -36.90
CA ILE A 152 -21.10 -13.45 -36.96
C ILE A 152 -22.32 -12.51 -36.95
N GLY A 153 -22.14 -11.21 -36.80
CA GLY A 153 -23.22 -10.21 -36.80
C GLY A 153 -23.95 -10.03 -35.48
N LEU A 154 -23.38 -10.51 -34.38
CA LEU A 154 -23.85 -10.28 -33.01
C LEU A 154 -22.93 -9.34 -32.25
N ALA A 155 -23.52 -8.59 -31.33
CA ALA A 155 -22.80 -7.82 -30.32
C ALA A 155 -23.39 -8.09 -28.93
N VAL A 156 -22.62 -7.86 -27.91
CA VAL A 156 -23.08 -7.84 -26.52
C VAL A 156 -23.61 -6.47 -26.20
N ALA A 157 -24.72 -6.39 -25.48
CA ALA A 157 -25.27 -5.13 -24.97
C ALA A 157 -25.75 -5.34 -23.51
N THR A 158 -25.78 -4.25 -22.76
CA THR A 158 -26.42 -4.20 -21.45
C THR A 158 -27.64 -3.29 -21.53
N LEU A 159 -28.75 -3.75 -21.06
CA LEU A 159 -29.98 -3.01 -20.97
C LEU A 159 -30.63 -3.23 -19.61
N ASP A 160 -30.87 -2.15 -18.86
CA ASP A 160 -31.42 -2.20 -17.52
C ASP A 160 -30.65 -3.17 -16.60
N GLY A 161 -29.32 -3.10 -16.69
CA GLY A 161 -28.39 -3.93 -15.90
C GLY A 161 -28.32 -5.41 -16.31
N ARG A 162 -28.94 -5.81 -17.42
CA ARG A 162 -28.91 -7.19 -17.93
C ARG A 162 -28.13 -7.29 -19.24
N HIS A 163 -27.22 -8.25 -19.33
CA HIS A 163 -26.50 -8.55 -20.56
C HIS A 163 -27.41 -9.31 -21.56
N LEU A 164 -27.26 -9.01 -22.84
CA LEU A 164 -27.98 -9.67 -23.92
C LEU A 164 -27.15 -9.65 -25.20
N PHE A 165 -27.41 -10.60 -26.10
CA PHE A 165 -26.95 -10.51 -27.48
C PHE A 165 -27.88 -9.66 -28.31
N ILE A 166 -27.34 -8.88 -29.21
CA ILE A 166 -28.13 -8.10 -30.19
C ILE A 166 -27.63 -8.38 -31.60
N ASN A 167 -28.57 -8.39 -32.57
CA ASN A 167 -28.23 -8.43 -33.97
C ASN A 167 -27.93 -7.00 -34.52
N ARG A 168 -27.59 -6.92 -35.81
CA ARG A 168 -27.22 -5.63 -36.45
C ARG A 168 -28.36 -4.61 -36.55
N GLN A 169 -29.61 -5.03 -36.32
CA GLN A 169 -30.80 -4.19 -36.20
C GLN A 169 -31.03 -3.71 -34.76
N GLY A 170 -30.22 -4.22 -33.82
CA GLY A 170 -30.35 -3.94 -32.39
C GLY A 170 -31.46 -4.75 -31.74
N GLU A 171 -31.95 -5.81 -32.37
CA GLU A 171 -32.95 -6.69 -31.77
C GLU A 171 -32.27 -7.72 -30.88
N PRO A 172 -32.85 -8.03 -29.69
CA PRO A 172 -32.35 -9.10 -28.83
C PRO A 172 -32.35 -10.46 -29.55
N VAL A 173 -31.28 -11.22 -29.34
CA VAL A 173 -31.14 -12.59 -29.84
C VAL A 173 -31.00 -13.48 -28.62
N GLY A 174 -31.90 -14.43 -28.43
CA GLY A 174 -31.98 -15.28 -27.24
C GLY A 174 -32.63 -14.54 -26.04
N ASP A 175 -32.58 -15.22 -24.87
CA ASP A 175 -33.06 -14.65 -23.62
C ASP A 175 -32.02 -13.71 -22.98
N PRO A 176 -32.46 -12.74 -22.15
CA PRO A 176 -31.53 -11.95 -21.35
C PRO A 176 -30.65 -12.85 -20.49
N LEU A 177 -29.34 -12.55 -20.46
CA LEU A 177 -28.36 -13.34 -19.75
C LEU A 177 -28.51 -13.18 -18.25
N ASP A 178 -28.09 -14.20 -17.49
CA ASP A 178 -28.16 -14.20 -16.04
C ASP A 178 -27.37 -13.02 -15.43
N THR A 179 -27.88 -12.45 -14.35
CA THR A 179 -27.34 -11.24 -13.68
C THR A 179 -25.95 -11.44 -13.05
N GLY A 180 -25.36 -12.65 -13.18
CA GLY A 180 -24.03 -12.97 -12.64
C GLY A 180 -22.88 -12.82 -13.62
N ILE A 181 -23.13 -12.44 -14.88
CA ILE A 181 -22.08 -12.29 -15.90
C ILE A 181 -21.44 -10.91 -15.76
N ASP A 182 -20.13 -10.88 -15.56
CA ASP A 182 -19.30 -9.67 -15.39
C ASP A 182 -18.77 -9.17 -16.74
N SER A 183 -18.27 -10.10 -17.57
CA SER A 183 -17.85 -9.79 -18.93
C SER A 183 -18.26 -10.87 -19.90
N LEU A 184 -18.46 -10.48 -21.15
CA LEU A 184 -18.86 -11.37 -22.22
C LEU A 184 -18.09 -11.01 -23.50
N GLU A 185 -17.37 -11.98 -24.04
CA GLU A 185 -16.52 -11.82 -25.20
C GLU A 185 -16.97 -12.75 -26.32
N LEU A 186 -17.17 -12.14 -27.50
CA LEU A 186 -17.39 -12.88 -28.74
C LEU A 186 -16.07 -12.98 -29.49
N GLY A 187 -15.66 -14.24 -29.76
CA GLY A 187 -14.57 -14.50 -30.68
C GLY A 187 -15.02 -14.38 -32.14
N ASP A 188 -14.33 -15.07 -33.05
CA ASP A 188 -14.68 -15.13 -34.48
C ASP A 188 -16.01 -15.83 -34.73
N GLY A 189 -16.55 -16.54 -33.71
CA GLY A 189 -17.83 -17.24 -33.73
C GLY A 189 -18.31 -17.60 -32.33
N LEU A 190 -19.42 -18.32 -32.25
CA LEU A 190 -19.94 -18.91 -31.02
C LEU A 190 -19.20 -20.22 -30.67
N PRO A 191 -19.15 -20.65 -29.40
CA PRO A 191 -19.78 -20.03 -28.23
C PRO A 191 -19.03 -18.82 -27.67
N ALA A 192 -19.80 -17.88 -27.08
CA ALA A 192 -19.27 -16.67 -26.46
C ALA A 192 -18.66 -16.98 -25.10
N ARG A 193 -17.43 -16.51 -24.82
CA ARG A 193 -16.78 -16.62 -23.53
C ARG A 193 -17.42 -15.64 -22.55
N ALA A 194 -17.83 -16.14 -21.39
CA ALA A 194 -18.39 -15.33 -20.32
C ALA A 194 -17.60 -15.51 -19.04
N ALA A 195 -17.24 -14.40 -18.39
CA ALA A 195 -16.71 -14.38 -17.04
C ALA A 195 -17.86 -14.16 -16.06
N VAL A 196 -17.93 -15.04 -15.05
CA VAL A 196 -18.84 -14.88 -13.92
C VAL A 196 -18.04 -14.36 -12.75
N ALA A 197 -18.30 -13.10 -12.37
CA ALA A 197 -17.72 -12.52 -11.20
C ALA A 197 -18.31 -13.12 -9.93
N PHE A 198 -17.48 -13.33 -8.93
CA PHE A 198 -17.97 -13.54 -7.59
C PHE A 198 -18.35 -12.19 -6.98
N LYS A 199 -19.56 -12.10 -6.42
CA LYS A 199 -19.89 -10.98 -5.56
C LYS A 199 -18.88 -10.93 -4.42
N PRO A 200 -18.32 -9.75 -4.08
CA PRO A 200 -17.44 -9.62 -2.93
C PRO A 200 -18.13 -10.21 -1.71
N GLU A 201 -17.44 -11.13 -1.05
CA GLU A 201 -17.89 -11.77 0.17
C GLU A 201 -17.10 -11.15 1.33
N TYR A 202 -17.82 -10.69 2.35
CA TYR A 202 -17.21 -10.11 3.56
C TYR A 202 -17.33 -11.14 4.67
N ARG A 203 -16.19 -11.47 5.31
CA ARG A 203 -16.13 -12.40 6.44
C ARG A 203 -15.40 -11.77 7.62
N SER A 204 -15.94 -11.97 8.83
CA SER A 204 -15.19 -11.71 10.04
C SER A 204 -14.17 -12.82 10.31
N PRO A 205 -13.09 -12.57 11.05
CA PRO A 205 -12.16 -13.61 11.50
C PRO A 205 -12.84 -14.70 12.34
N THR A 206 -14.02 -14.42 12.93
CA THR A 206 -14.84 -15.37 13.70
C THR A 206 -15.81 -16.19 12.85
N GLY A 207 -15.82 -15.96 11.51
CA GLY A 207 -16.58 -16.76 10.55
C GLY A 207 -17.93 -16.18 10.14
N GLU A 208 -18.34 -15.01 10.64
CA GLU A 208 -19.55 -14.33 10.18
C GLU A 208 -19.42 -13.98 8.70
N ARG A 209 -20.50 -14.13 7.93
CA ARG A 209 -20.50 -13.93 6.48
C ARG A 209 -21.55 -12.90 6.09
N ARG A 210 -21.16 -11.94 5.24
CA ARG A 210 -22.05 -10.91 4.67
C ARG A 210 -21.77 -10.71 3.19
N PHE A 211 -22.77 -10.17 2.50
CA PHE A 211 -22.67 -9.74 1.09
C PHE A 211 -23.13 -8.30 0.99
N ALA A 212 -22.39 -7.49 0.27
CA ALA A 212 -22.85 -6.14 -0.05
C ALA A 212 -24.08 -6.18 -0.98
N ALA A 213 -24.90 -5.13 -0.91
CA ALA A 213 -25.97 -4.93 -1.87
C ALA A 213 -25.41 -4.81 -3.31
N PRO A 214 -26.17 -5.15 -4.36
CA PRO A 214 -25.73 -4.97 -5.72
C PRO A 214 -25.27 -3.53 -5.99
N GLY A 215 -24.10 -3.36 -6.58
CA GLY A 215 -23.52 -2.05 -6.88
C GLY A 215 -22.79 -1.39 -5.71
N VAL A 216 -22.78 -1.97 -4.50
CA VAL A 216 -22.03 -1.45 -3.36
C VAL A 216 -20.68 -2.17 -3.26
N ALA A 217 -19.59 -1.42 -3.32
CA ALA A 217 -18.25 -1.93 -3.10
C ALA A 217 -17.61 -1.20 -1.91
N VAL A 218 -17.37 -1.92 -0.82
CA VAL A 218 -16.75 -1.38 0.40
C VAL A 218 -15.25 -1.24 0.18
N LYS A 219 -14.68 -0.06 0.47
CA LYS A 219 -13.27 0.24 0.24
C LYS A 219 -12.43 0.24 1.51
N GLN A 220 -12.92 0.86 2.58
CA GLN A 220 -12.12 1.11 3.77
C GLN A 220 -13.03 1.24 5.00
N ALA A 221 -12.56 0.76 6.15
CA ALA A 221 -13.20 1.05 7.43
C ALA A 221 -13.01 2.53 7.80
N TYR A 222 -14.05 3.13 8.38
CA TYR A 222 -14.05 4.50 8.83
C TYR A 222 -14.72 4.62 10.21
N GLY A 223 -13.95 4.99 11.23
CA GLY A 223 -14.43 4.97 12.60
C GLY A 223 -14.77 3.56 13.10
N PRO A 224 -15.58 3.45 14.16
CA PRO A 224 -15.87 2.15 14.76
C PRO A 224 -16.92 1.33 14.00
N ASP A 225 -17.86 1.98 13.29
CA ASP A 225 -19.07 1.34 12.77
C ASP A 225 -19.42 1.69 11.31
N LEU A 226 -18.58 2.51 10.65
CA LEU A 226 -18.80 2.95 9.28
C LEU A 226 -17.72 2.48 8.34
N TYR A 227 -18.08 2.43 7.07
CA TYR A 227 -17.17 2.05 5.99
C TYR A 227 -17.37 2.98 4.79
N ILE A 228 -16.28 3.41 4.17
CA ILE A 228 -16.33 4.11 2.88
C ILE A 228 -16.65 3.07 1.82
N ALA A 229 -17.69 3.34 1.03
CA ALA A 229 -18.12 2.46 -0.04
C ALA A 229 -18.40 3.26 -1.31
N THR A 230 -18.37 2.59 -2.46
CA THR A 230 -18.75 3.15 -3.75
C THR A 230 -20.02 2.50 -4.26
N ASP A 231 -20.81 3.27 -5.02
CA ASP A 231 -21.90 2.74 -5.82
C ASP A 231 -21.42 2.21 -7.19
N GLY A 232 -22.38 1.78 -8.03
CA GLY A 232 -22.08 1.29 -9.40
C GLY A 232 -21.59 2.39 -10.37
N GLU A 233 -21.67 3.67 -10.00
CA GLU A 233 -21.16 4.82 -10.74
C GLU A 233 -19.86 5.37 -10.15
N TYR A 234 -19.22 4.61 -9.23
CA TYR A 234 -17.99 4.96 -8.52
C TYR A 234 -18.10 6.19 -7.60
N ARG A 235 -19.30 6.66 -7.29
CA ARG A 235 -19.51 7.70 -6.30
C ARG A 235 -19.33 7.10 -4.92
N GLN A 236 -18.74 7.86 -3.99
CA GLN A 236 -18.45 7.40 -2.64
C GLN A 236 -19.48 7.92 -1.65
N GLY A 237 -19.74 7.13 -0.65
CA GLY A 237 -20.56 7.41 0.50
C GLY A 237 -20.10 6.60 1.70
N LEU A 238 -20.87 6.61 2.77
CA LEU A 238 -20.60 5.81 3.96
C LEU A 238 -21.72 4.78 4.18
N VAL A 239 -21.34 3.55 4.45
CA VAL A 239 -22.26 2.47 4.83
C VAL A 239 -22.02 2.03 6.27
N ASP A 240 -23.05 1.51 6.92
CA ASP A 240 -22.97 0.91 8.25
C ASP A 240 -22.42 -0.53 8.20
N ARG A 241 -22.39 -1.20 9.36
CA ARG A 241 -21.95 -2.61 9.47
C ARG A 241 -22.84 -3.60 8.71
N ASP A 242 -24.07 -3.20 8.37
CA ASP A 242 -25.02 -4.01 7.60
C ASP A 242 -25.02 -3.63 6.11
N TRP A 243 -24.07 -2.80 5.69
CA TRP A 243 -23.88 -2.27 4.32
C TRP A 243 -25.03 -1.39 3.83
N ASN A 244 -25.81 -0.78 4.73
CA ASN A 244 -26.81 0.24 4.38
C ASN A 244 -26.13 1.60 4.30
N TRP A 245 -26.55 2.42 3.34
CA TRP A 245 -26.08 3.79 3.22
C TRP A 245 -26.51 4.63 4.42
N VAL A 246 -25.51 5.18 5.13
CA VAL A 246 -25.68 6.21 6.18
C VAL A 246 -25.45 7.58 5.57
N VAL A 247 -24.52 7.65 4.61
CA VAL A 247 -24.26 8.82 3.78
C VAL A 247 -24.39 8.36 2.33
N GLU A 248 -25.31 8.96 1.60
CA GLU A 248 -25.57 8.61 0.20
C GLU A 248 -24.32 8.79 -0.66
N PRO A 249 -24.14 7.97 -1.71
CA PRO A 249 -22.96 8.01 -2.57
C PRO A 249 -23.01 9.19 -3.56
N VAL A 250 -22.77 10.40 -3.06
CA VAL A 250 -22.77 11.65 -3.84
C VAL A 250 -21.39 12.25 -4.05
N TYR A 251 -20.36 11.75 -3.32
CA TYR A 251 -19.02 12.29 -3.33
C TYR A 251 -18.14 11.63 -4.41
N HIS A 252 -17.23 12.41 -4.99
CA HIS A 252 -16.24 11.92 -5.94
C HIS A 252 -15.13 11.14 -5.21
N ASP A 253 -14.71 11.64 -4.03
CA ASP A 253 -13.73 10.98 -3.18
C ASP A 253 -14.01 11.26 -1.71
N ILE A 254 -13.75 10.25 -0.86
CA ILE A 254 -13.75 10.37 0.59
C ILE A 254 -12.40 9.83 1.08
N SER A 255 -11.58 10.71 1.63
CA SER A 255 -10.28 10.38 2.20
C SER A 255 -10.25 10.62 3.70
N THR A 256 -9.57 9.76 4.45
CA THR A 256 -9.52 9.83 5.91
C THR A 256 -8.18 10.39 6.40
N ASP A 257 -8.16 10.97 7.59
CA ASP A 257 -6.94 11.23 8.32
C ASP A 257 -6.25 9.90 8.75
N ARG A 258 -5.02 9.99 9.22
CA ARG A 258 -4.26 8.80 9.65
C ARG A 258 -4.92 8.02 10.80
N ASP A 259 -5.68 8.72 11.63
CA ASP A 259 -6.31 8.16 12.83
C ASP A 259 -7.76 7.72 12.57
N GLY A 260 -8.30 7.96 11.34
CA GLY A 260 -9.67 7.59 10.95
C GLY A 260 -10.76 8.31 11.73
N ARG A 261 -10.49 9.51 12.27
CA ARG A 261 -11.43 10.29 13.10
C ARG A 261 -12.30 11.22 12.29
N LEU A 262 -11.76 11.74 11.18
CA LEU A 262 -12.44 12.63 10.26
C LEU A 262 -12.18 12.17 8.84
N ALA A 263 -13.14 12.39 7.97
CA ALA A 263 -12.98 12.20 6.54
C ALA A 263 -13.25 13.50 5.79
N VAL A 264 -12.44 13.75 4.77
CA VAL A 264 -12.64 14.81 3.78
C VAL A 264 -13.43 14.22 2.63
N ALA A 265 -14.60 14.76 2.36
CA ALA A 265 -15.47 14.33 1.28
C ALA A 265 -15.55 15.42 0.20
N ASP A 266 -15.08 15.10 -1.02
CA ASP A 266 -15.14 15.97 -2.19
C ASP A 266 -16.43 15.71 -2.96
N GLY A 267 -17.32 16.69 -2.95
CA GLY A 267 -18.65 16.61 -3.55
C GLY A 267 -18.91 17.64 -4.62
N PRO A 268 -20.08 17.60 -5.25
CA PRO A 268 -20.44 18.54 -6.32
C PRO A 268 -20.50 20.00 -5.86
N ASP A 269 -20.75 20.24 -4.58
CA ASP A 269 -20.88 21.58 -4.00
C ASP A 269 -19.58 22.03 -3.27
N GLY A 270 -18.51 21.28 -3.38
CA GLY A 270 -17.21 21.52 -2.74
C GLY A 270 -16.86 20.46 -1.69
N VAL A 271 -15.81 20.75 -0.93
CA VAL A 271 -15.23 19.81 0.06
C VAL A 271 -15.85 20.04 1.42
N VAL A 272 -16.23 18.94 2.11
CA VAL A 272 -16.79 18.95 3.46
C VAL A 272 -16.04 17.98 4.37
N LEU A 273 -16.15 18.18 5.70
CA LEU A 273 -15.68 17.21 6.69
C LEU A 273 -16.84 16.32 7.15
N LEU A 274 -16.56 15.02 7.23
CA LEU A 274 -17.44 14.03 7.81
C LEU A 274 -16.90 13.53 9.15
N GLY A 275 -17.75 13.47 10.15
CA GLY A 275 -17.46 12.85 11.44
C GLY A 275 -17.60 11.32 11.37
N THR A 276 -17.11 10.62 12.40
CA THR A 276 -17.23 9.15 12.54
C THR A 276 -18.68 8.67 12.70
N ASP A 277 -19.64 9.58 12.85
CA ASP A 277 -21.08 9.32 12.82
C ASP A 277 -21.71 9.60 11.43
N GLY A 278 -20.89 9.92 10.44
CA GLY A 278 -21.30 10.24 9.07
C GLY A 278 -21.91 11.64 8.90
N LYS A 279 -21.96 12.46 9.95
CA LYS A 279 -22.51 13.81 9.84
C LYS A 279 -21.49 14.80 9.30
N VAL A 280 -21.97 15.74 8.49
CA VAL A 280 -21.16 16.87 8.02
C VAL A 280 -20.86 17.81 9.20
N ILE A 281 -19.56 18.06 9.41
CA ILE A 281 -19.09 19.02 10.41
C ILE A 281 -18.99 20.38 9.71
N GLY A 282 -19.57 21.43 10.30
CA GLY A 282 -19.58 22.77 9.72
C GLY A 282 -20.44 22.88 8.45
N ALA A 283 -21.63 22.30 8.45
CA ALA A 283 -22.53 22.16 7.29
C ALA A 283 -22.82 23.45 6.51
N ASP A 284 -22.58 24.64 7.10
CA ASP A 284 -22.82 25.94 6.46
C ASP A 284 -21.60 26.45 5.66
N GLN A 285 -20.50 25.71 5.63
CA GLN A 285 -19.25 26.15 4.99
C GLN A 285 -18.77 25.11 3.97
N HIS A 286 -18.71 25.52 2.73
CA HIS A 286 -18.08 24.78 1.64
C HIS A 286 -16.67 25.30 1.38
N TYR A 287 -15.71 24.38 1.30
CA TYR A 287 -14.33 24.70 1.05
C TYR A 287 -13.92 24.27 -0.36
N GLU A 288 -12.96 24.97 -0.98
CA GLU A 288 -12.42 24.57 -2.29
C GLU A 288 -11.49 23.37 -2.20
N SER A 289 -10.72 23.29 -1.11
CA SER A 289 -9.84 22.18 -0.82
C SER A 289 -9.60 22.08 0.68
N MET A 290 -9.24 20.90 1.16
CA MET A 290 -8.95 20.66 2.56
C MET A 290 -7.87 19.59 2.71
N GLY A 291 -7.01 19.73 3.72
CA GLY A 291 -5.98 18.77 4.03
C GLY A 291 -5.50 18.86 5.49
N PRO A 292 -4.94 17.77 6.03
CA PRO A 292 -4.45 17.74 7.39
C PRO A 292 -3.17 18.58 7.55
N VAL A 293 -3.07 19.31 8.65
CA VAL A 293 -1.87 20.03 9.08
C VAL A 293 -1.37 19.44 10.38
N GLY A 294 -0.34 18.59 10.30
CA GLY A 294 0.09 17.77 11.42
C GLY A 294 -0.95 16.70 11.79
N ARG A 295 -1.05 16.40 13.09
CA ARG A 295 -2.00 15.40 13.62
C ARG A 295 -3.23 16.02 14.26
N LYS A 296 -3.25 17.34 14.44
CA LYS A 296 -4.23 18.02 15.30
C LYS A 296 -5.02 19.12 14.63
N PHE A 297 -4.65 19.53 13.41
CA PHE A 297 -5.34 20.57 12.67
C PHE A 297 -5.65 20.17 11.24
N TRP A 298 -6.63 20.88 10.68
CA TRP A 298 -6.98 20.84 9.27
C TRP A 298 -6.86 22.24 8.68
N SER A 299 -6.35 22.34 7.47
CA SER A 299 -6.35 23.59 6.68
C SER A 299 -7.34 23.45 5.55
N ALA A 300 -8.29 24.36 5.46
CA ALA A 300 -9.34 24.37 4.45
C ALA A 300 -9.29 25.69 3.68
N GLN A 301 -9.19 25.64 2.35
CA GLN A 301 -9.18 26.80 1.49
C GLN A 301 -10.59 27.36 1.36
N LEU A 302 -10.76 28.62 1.69
CA LEU A 302 -12.04 29.33 1.57
C LEU A 302 -12.39 29.61 0.10
N ALA A 303 -13.66 29.56 -0.22
CA ALA A 303 -14.18 29.81 -1.56
C ALA A 303 -13.71 31.17 -2.12
N GLY A 304 -13.28 31.19 -3.39
CA GLY A 304 -12.73 32.37 -4.05
C GLY A 304 -11.33 32.76 -3.61
N ARG A 305 -10.56 31.84 -3.05
CA ARG A 305 -9.16 32.01 -2.58
C ARG A 305 -8.98 33.13 -1.56
N LYS A 306 -10.00 33.39 -0.73
CA LYS A 306 -10.00 34.46 0.27
C LYS A 306 -9.14 34.18 1.52
N GLY A 307 -8.43 33.07 1.55
CA GLY A 307 -7.61 32.63 2.68
C GLY A 307 -7.90 31.19 3.08
N TYR A 308 -7.48 30.84 4.29
CA TYR A 308 -7.59 29.48 4.84
C TYR A 308 -8.27 29.50 6.19
N ALA A 309 -9.21 28.60 6.39
CA ALA A 309 -9.72 28.24 7.70
C ALA A 309 -8.81 27.17 8.31
N LEU A 310 -8.40 27.34 9.55
CA LEU A 310 -7.75 26.33 10.35
C LEU A 310 -8.76 25.74 11.32
N LEU A 311 -8.94 24.43 11.24
CA LEU A 311 -9.88 23.67 12.06
C LEU A 311 -9.08 22.79 13.02
N ASP A 312 -9.61 22.52 14.19
CA ASP A 312 -9.03 21.55 15.13
C ASP A 312 -9.27 20.10 14.69
N ALA A 313 -8.85 19.16 15.51
CA ALA A 313 -9.04 17.73 15.27
C ALA A 313 -10.51 17.28 15.29
N ALA A 314 -11.41 18.11 15.81
CA ALA A 314 -12.86 17.89 15.82
C ALA A 314 -13.58 18.63 14.66
N GLY A 315 -12.81 19.31 13.78
CA GLY A 315 -13.35 20.07 12.66
C GLY A 315 -13.92 21.43 13.04
N GLN A 316 -13.65 21.93 14.29
CA GLN A 316 -14.12 23.25 14.73
C GLN A 316 -13.17 24.32 14.24
N LEU A 317 -13.71 25.47 13.80
CA LEU A 317 -12.91 26.60 13.34
C LEU A 317 -12.14 27.24 14.51
N VAL A 318 -10.81 27.23 14.43
CA VAL A 318 -9.90 27.83 15.42
C VAL A 318 -9.39 29.19 14.98
N ALA A 319 -9.06 29.33 13.68
CA ALA A 319 -8.57 30.58 13.11
C ALA A 319 -8.85 30.68 11.61
N THR A 320 -8.91 31.93 11.13
CA THR A 320 -8.90 32.20 9.68
C THR A 320 -7.62 32.97 9.34
N LEU A 321 -6.84 32.49 8.40
CA LEU A 321 -5.59 33.07 7.93
C LEU A 321 -5.79 33.69 6.54
N THR A 322 -5.18 34.84 6.29
CA THR A 322 -5.01 35.31 4.92
C THR A 322 -4.04 34.39 4.15
N SER A 323 -4.03 34.46 2.84
CA SER A 323 -3.08 33.68 2.03
C SER A 323 -1.63 34.01 2.38
N GLU A 324 -1.33 35.28 2.70
CA GLU A 324 0.01 35.74 3.13
C GLU A 324 0.40 35.12 4.48
N GLN A 325 -0.49 35.17 5.48
CA GLN A 325 -0.27 34.54 6.79
C GLN A 325 -0.06 33.04 6.69
N ALA A 326 -0.85 32.36 5.86
CA ALA A 326 -0.73 30.92 5.65
C ALA A 326 0.61 30.55 5.01
N HIS A 327 1.08 31.32 4.01
CA HIS A 327 2.38 31.10 3.39
C HIS A 327 3.56 31.40 4.33
N ALA A 328 3.42 32.37 5.23
CA ALA A 328 4.43 32.74 6.21
C ALA A 328 4.37 31.91 7.50
N SER A 329 3.39 31.00 7.63
CA SER A 329 3.25 30.16 8.81
C SER A 329 4.34 29.09 8.87
N GLN A 330 4.77 28.77 10.08
CA GLN A 330 5.73 27.72 10.38
C GLN A 330 5.08 26.70 11.31
N ARG A 331 5.38 25.42 11.08
CA ARG A 331 4.88 24.34 11.91
C ARG A 331 5.99 23.75 12.77
N PHE A 332 5.71 23.62 14.06
CA PHE A 332 6.57 22.99 15.05
C PHE A 332 5.81 21.87 15.71
N HIS A 333 6.10 20.64 15.31
CA HIS A 333 5.32 19.44 15.69
C HIS A 333 3.83 19.62 15.31
N ASP A 334 2.95 19.79 16.28
CA ASP A 334 1.52 20.05 16.09
C ASP A 334 1.12 21.53 16.34
N THR A 335 2.06 22.42 16.63
CA THR A 335 1.84 23.85 16.82
C THR A 335 2.10 24.62 15.52
N ILE A 336 1.22 25.57 15.18
CA ILE A 336 1.35 26.43 14.01
C ILE A 336 1.64 27.84 14.49
N VAL A 337 2.76 28.42 14.05
CA VAL A 337 3.14 29.81 14.34
C VAL A 337 3.02 30.63 13.06
N TYR A 338 2.36 31.79 13.13
CA TYR A 338 2.13 32.67 11.98
C TYR A 338 2.18 34.16 12.36
N PRO A 339 2.58 35.05 11.44
CA PRO A 339 2.57 36.47 11.68
C PRO A 339 1.17 37.09 11.60
N SER A 340 0.87 38.02 12.45
CA SER A 340 -0.32 38.89 12.39
C SER A 340 0.09 40.35 12.58
N GLY A 341 0.37 41.06 11.48
CA GLY A 341 1.06 42.31 11.51
C GLY A 341 2.51 42.14 12.01
N GLU A 342 2.94 42.95 12.99
CA GLU A 342 4.26 42.82 13.60
C GLU A 342 4.34 41.77 14.71
N THR A 343 3.23 41.16 15.07
CA THR A 343 3.13 40.23 16.20
C THR A 343 3.08 38.78 15.72
N LEU A 344 3.80 37.89 16.38
CA LEU A 344 3.67 36.43 16.17
C LEU A 344 2.50 35.87 16.98
N MET A 345 1.76 34.97 16.35
CA MET A 345 0.67 34.22 16.92
C MET A 345 1.00 32.72 16.89
N ALA A 346 0.50 31.98 17.85
CA ALA A 346 0.62 30.50 17.85
C ALA A 346 -0.74 29.83 18.01
N LEU A 347 -1.00 28.82 17.21
CA LEU A 347 -2.09 27.88 17.38
C LEU A 347 -1.54 26.60 18.01
N VAL A 348 -1.97 26.31 19.21
CA VAL A 348 -1.55 25.14 19.99
C VAL A 348 -2.73 24.17 20.09
N PRO A 349 -2.53 22.87 19.89
CA PRO A 349 -3.58 21.88 19.99
C PRO A 349 -4.34 21.94 21.34
N GLY A 350 -5.66 21.94 21.29
CA GLY A 350 -6.51 22.02 22.47
C GLY A 350 -6.74 23.43 23.03
N GLN A 351 -6.22 24.47 22.36
CA GLN A 351 -6.56 25.87 22.64
C GLN A 351 -7.65 26.35 21.67
N ASP A 352 -8.71 26.98 22.21
CA ASP A 352 -9.83 27.47 21.39
C ASP A 352 -9.48 28.76 20.59
N LYS A 353 -8.37 29.41 20.90
CA LYS A 353 -7.95 30.67 20.29
C LYS A 353 -6.44 30.73 20.09
N PRO A 354 -5.98 31.45 19.07
CA PRO A 354 -4.56 31.71 18.89
C PRO A 354 -3.95 32.47 20.09
N LEU A 355 -2.79 32.00 20.51
CA LEU A 355 -1.98 32.63 21.55
C LEU A 355 -1.12 33.77 20.94
N THR A 356 -1.09 34.92 21.60
CA THR A 356 -0.20 36.04 21.21
C THR A 356 1.18 35.84 21.82
N LEU A 357 2.22 35.68 20.98
CA LEU A 357 3.58 35.49 21.45
C LEU A 357 4.34 36.84 21.64
N GLY A 358 4.08 37.81 20.78
CA GLY A 358 4.73 39.12 20.83
C GLY A 358 5.37 39.54 19.52
N ALA A 359 5.93 40.75 19.50
CA ALA A 359 6.63 41.31 18.34
C ALA A 359 8.14 41.10 18.45
N GLY A 360 8.82 41.04 17.30
CA GLY A 360 10.29 41.00 17.22
C GLY A 360 10.91 39.69 17.70
N LEU A 361 10.10 38.61 17.83
CA LEU A 361 10.54 37.26 18.19
C LEU A 361 10.69 36.39 16.95
N SER A 362 11.64 35.47 16.98
CA SER A 362 11.83 34.42 15.96
C SER A 362 12.10 33.08 16.61
N PRO A 363 11.55 31.98 16.09
CA PRO A 363 11.84 30.65 16.61
C PRO A 363 13.32 30.29 16.38
N SER A 364 13.98 29.75 17.39
CA SER A 364 15.41 29.46 17.36
C SER A 364 15.74 28.00 17.52
N ILE A 365 15.05 27.29 18.43
CA ILE A 365 15.21 25.85 18.69
C ILE A 365 13.83 25.26 18.87
N ASN A 366 13.58 24.05 18.35
CA ASN A 366 12.36 23.30 18.63
C ASN A 366 12.67 21.84 18.89
N GLU A 367 11.97 21.25 19.88
CA GLU A 367 12.06 19.86 20.24
C GLU A 367 10.68 19.35 20.64
N GLU A 368 10.14 18.39 19.90
CA GLU A 368 8.83 17.70 20.14
C GLU A 368 7.67 18.65 20.52
N GLY A 369 7.61 19.85 19.91
CA GLY A 369 6.56 20.83 20.15
C GLY A 369 6.88 21.88 21.22
N PHE A 370 8.00 21.77 21.93
CA PHE A 370 8.58 22.90 22.67
C PHE A 370 9.33 23.79 21.70
N VAL A 371 9.07 25.09 21.73
CA VAL A 371 9.71 26.05 20.82
C VAL A 371 10.31 27.20 21.60
N LEU A 372 11.62 27.39 21.46
CA LEU A 372 12.35 28.53 22.03
C LEU A 372 12.39 29.66 21.01
N PHE A 373 11.95 30.84 21.42
CA PHE A 373 11.98 32.07 20.64
C PHE A 373 13.05 33.04 21.19
N ARG A 374 13.67 33.76 20.27
CA ARG A 374 14.63 34.82 20.61
C ARG A 374 14.32 36.07 19.81
N GLY A 375 14.57 37.20 20.40
CA GLY A 375 14.41 38.48 19.74
C GLY A 375 14.78 39.65 20.61
N GLU A 376 14.48 40.88 20.14
CA GLU A 376 14.79 42.14 20.84
C GLU A 376 14.06 42.25 22.20
N THR A 377 12.90 41.59 22.33
CA THR A 377 12.09 41.58 23.55
C THR A 377 12.51 40.50 24.53
N GLY A 378 13.57 39.73 24.23
CA GLY A 378 14.11 38.69 25.12
C GLY A 378 13.96 37.26 24.56
N VAL A 379 13.93 36.31 25.47
CA VAL A 379 13.76 34.88 25.19
C VAL A 379 12.39 34.43 25.66
N GLY A 380 11.73 33.57 24.87
CA GLY A 380 10.45 32.97 25.24
C GLY A 380 10.43 31.50 24.95
N LEU A 381 9.73 30.74 25.78
CA LEU A 381 9.51 29.28 25.59
C LEU A 381 8.01 28.99 25.47
N LEU A 382 7.63 28.41 24.34
CA LEU A 382 6.29 27.88 24.13
C LEU A 382 6.31 26.37 24.33
N THR A 383 5.37 25.86 25.14
CA THR A 383 5.25 24.42 25.38
C THR A 383 4.18 23.77 24.49
N PRO A 384 4.20 22.44 24.32
CA PRO A 384 3.19 21.73 23.51
C PRO A 384 1.74 21.90 23.99
N LYS A 385 1.53 22.29 25.23
CA LYS A 385 0.19 22.56 25.81
C LYS A 385 -0.18 24.05 25.80
N GLY A 386 0.68 24.91 25.28
CA GLY A 386 0.41 26.34 25.12
C GLY A 386 0.81 27.22 26.31
N ALA A 387 1.59 26.72 27.25
CA ALA A 387 2.21 27.60 28.22
C ALA A 387 3.26 28.48 27.52
N TRP A 388 3.15 29.78 27.71
CA TRP A 388 4.04 30.79 27.15
C TRP A 388 4.85 31.50 28.26
N LEU A 389 6.12 31.13 28.34
CA LEU A 389 7.06 31.71 29.32
C LEU A 389 7.87 32.79 28.65
N HIS A 390 7.47 34.07 28.84
CA HIS A 390 8.13 35.23 28.26
C HIS A 390 7.94 36.45 29.15
N GLY A 391 8.87 37.42 29.12
CA GLY A 391 8.80 38.65 29.92
C GLY A 391 8.80 38.37 31.43
N GLU A 392 7.82 38.88 32.16
CA GLU A 392 7.70 38.68 33.63
C GLU A 392 7.42 37.25 34.04
N SER A 393 6.85 36.44 33.14
CA SER A 393 6.59 35.03 33.41
C SER A 393 7.77 34.08 33.10
N ALA A 394 8.83 34.61 32.49
CA ALA A 394 10.02 33.84 32.16
C ALA A 394 10.92 33.70 33.37
N PRO A 395 11.33 32.45 33.73
CA PRO A 395 12.38 32.25 34.73
C PRO A 395 13.71 32.88 34.26
N ALA A 396 14.50 33.48 35.20
CA ALA A 396 15.74 34.15 34.86
C ALA A 396 16.72 33.24 34.08
N TRP A 397 16.80 31.98 34.39
CA TRP A 397 17.68 31.02 33.72
C TRP A 397 17.33 30.78 32.21
N LEU A 398 16.10 31.09 31.78
CA LEU A 398 15.69 30.90 30.38
C LEU A 398 16.50 31.77 29.42
N ALA A 399 17.00 32.90 29.88
CA ALA A 399 17.87 33.79 29.09
C ALA A 399 19.18 33.09 28.66
N ASP A 400 19.70 32.19 29.48
CA ASP A 400 20.94 31.45 29.25
C ASP A 400 20.76 30.16 28.47
N ALA A 401 19.52 29.79 28.10
CA ALA A 401 19.22 28.57 27.37
C ALA A 401 19.98 28.52 26.03
N GLY A 402 20.78 27.49 25.82
CA GLY A 402 21.61 27.32 24.63
C GLY A 402 21.26 26.06 23.81
N ASP A 403 20.77 25.02 24.51
CA ASP A 403 20.41 23.73 23.92
C ASP A 403 19.18 23.15 24.62
N MET A 404 18.43 22.34 23.93
CA MET A 404 17.20 21.73 24.43
C MET A 404 17.11 20.28 23.96
N GLU A 405 16.60 19.41 24.83
CA GLU A 405 16.38 17.99 24.55
C GLU A 405 15.11 17.49 25.25
N VAL A 406 14.24 16.79 24.53
CA VAL A 406 13.06 16.18 25.15
C VAL A 406 13.39 14.75 25.58
N ARG A 407 13.15 14.44 26.84
CA ARG A 407 13.23 13.09 27.41
C ARG A 407 11.99 12.82 28.25
N GLN A 408 11.34 11.69 28.01
CA GLN A 408 10.13 11.28 28.72
C GLN A 408 9.03 12.37 28.75
N GLY A 409 8.84 13.10 27.61
CA GLY A 409 7.85 14.18 27.49
C GLY A 409 8.17 15.44 28.29
N ARG A 410 9.40 15.60 28.79
CA ARG A 410 9.88 16.76 29.54
C ARG A 410 11.05 17.37 28.81
N LEU A 411 11.12 18.70 28.81
CA LEU A 411 12.16 19.48 28.16
C LEU A 411 13.33 19.70 29.10
N TRP A 412 14.50 19.21 28.72
CA TRP A 412 15.78 19.43 29.40
C TRP A 412 16.46 20.63 28.75
N ILE A 413 16.66 21.70 29.49
CA ILE A 413 17.22 22.97 29.00
C ILE A 413 18.64 23.10 29.54
N LYS A 414 19.60 23.28 28.63
CA LYS A 414 21.02 23.44 28.92
C LYS A 414 21.53 24.79 28.48
N SER A 415 22.55 25.29 29.13
CA SER A 415 23.29 26.48 28.68
C SER A 415 24.12 26.18 27.42
N GLN A 416 24.72 27.20 26.82
CA GLN A 416 25.67 27.01 25.70
C GLN A 416 26.89 26.16 26.10
N GLU A 417 27.26 26.18 27.37
CA GLU A 417 28.34 25.38 27.95
C GLU A 417 27.88 23.97 28.37
N ARG A 418 26.63 23.58 27.98
CA ARG A 418 25.96 22.30 28.27
C ARG A 418 25.63 22.02 29.74
N ALA A 419 25.74 23.06 30.63
CA ALA A 419 25.26 22.92 32.00
C ALA A 419 23.73 22.85 32.01
N LEU A 420 23.14 21.95 32.78
CA LEU A 420 21.67 21.83 32.89
C LEU A 420 21.15 23.03 33.70
N LEU A 421 20.26 23.81 33.07
CA LEU A 421 19.61 24.97 33.67
C LEU A 421 18.34 24.59 34.42
N ASN A 422 17.49 23.80 33.76
CA ASN A 422 16.29 23.24 34.38
C ASN A 422 15.66 22.13 33.50
N ILE A 423 14.67 21.45 34.06
CA ILE A 423 13.78 20.53 33.36
C ILE A 423 12.37 21.12 33.42
N VAL A 424 11.67 21.23 32.29
CA VAL A 424 10.34 21.83 32.19
C VAL A 424 9.34 20.79 31.73
N ASP A 425 8.17 20.75 32.37
CA ASP A 425 7.07 19.90 31.94
C ASP A 425 6.28 20.54 30.80
N ALA A 426 5.31 19.79 30.24
CA ALA A 426 4.47 20.28 29.15
C ALA A 426 3.55 21.45 29.54
N ASP A 427 3.31 21.64 30.83
CA ASP A 427 2.50 22.73 31.38
C ASP A 427 3.34 24.01 31.67
N GLY A 428 4.67 23.95 31.46
CA GLY A 428 5.58 25.08 31.60
C GLY A 428 6.19 25.20 33.02
N HIS A 429 5.97 24.23 33.90
CA HIS A 429 6.53 24.28 35.23
C HIS A 429 7.99 23.83 35.24
N ALA A 430 8.85 24.66 35.83
CA ALA A 430 10.22 24.28 36.13
C ALA A 430 10.23 23.25 37.28
N LEU A 431 10.82 22.07 37.03
CA LEU A 431 10.77 20.94 37.97
C LEU A 431 11.91 20.96 38.96
N LEU A 432 13.13 21.35 38.56
CA LEU A 432 14.28 21.31 39.46
C LEU A 432 14.19 22.38 40.57
N LYS A 433 14.34 21.92 41.79
CA LYS A 433 14.48 22.77 42.97
C LYS A 433 15.91 23.38 43.04
N PRO A 434 16.14 24.50 43.69
CA PRO A 434 17.44 25.17 43.70
C PRO A 434 18.62 24.25 44.13
N GLU A 435 18.39 23.39 45.08
CA GLU A 435 19.40 22.42 45.58
C GLU A 435 19.77 21.39 44.50
N ALA A 436 18.78 20.95 43.72
CA ALA A 436 19.00 20.03 42.59
C ALA A 436 19.75 20.69 41.46
N VAL A 437 19.45 21.98 41.16
CA VAL A 437 20.19 22.74 40.14
C VAL A 437 21.65 22.91 40.54
N GLU A 438 21.93 23.26 41.79
CA GLU A 438 23.30 23.40 42.30
C GLU A 438 24.06 22.06 42.25
N ALA A 439 23.38 20.97 42.61
CA ALA A 439 23.97 19.62 42.54
C ALA A 439 24.31 19.20 41.10
N THR A 440 23.45 19.49 40.11
CA THR A 440 23.72 19.16 38.69
C THR A 440 24.86 19.97 38.07
N GLN A 441 25.27 21.08 38.68
CA GLN A 441 26.45 21.86 38.24
C GLN A 441 27.76 21.19 38.71
N ASN A 442 27.71 20.45 39.79
CA ASN A 442 28.87 19.87 40.44
C ASN A 442 29.01 18.34 40.28
N MET A 443 27.92 17.67 39.88
CA MET A 443 27.85 16.21 39.70
C MET A 443 27.32 15.90 38.30
N GLU A 444 27.68 14.71 37.77
CA GLU A 444 27.17 14.24 36.52
C GLU A 444 25.75 13.70 36.69
N LEU A 445 24.80 14.30 35.97
CA LEU A 445 23.42 13.81 35.90
C LEU A 445 23.27 12.81 34.78
N LYS A 446 23.01 11.55 35.10
CA LYS A 446 22.64 10.48 34.17
C LYS A 446 21.12 10.33 34.18
N ALA A 447 20.46 10.66 33.06
CA ALA A 447 19.03 10.45 32.90
C ALA A 447 18.70 8.95 32.92
N LEU A 448 17.55 8.60 33.49
CA LEU A 448 17.08 7.22 33.48
C LEU A 448 16.42 6.89 32.13
N SER A 449 16.74 5.74 31.57
CA SER A 449 16.14 5.22 30.33
C SER A 449 14.74 4.60 30.52
N VAL A 450 14.21 4.57 31.75
CA VAL A 450 12.95 3.93 32.09
C VAL A 450 11.76 4.83 31.70
N ASN A 451 10.96 4.41 30.74
CA ASN A 451 9.77 5.16 30.30
C ASN A 451 8.50 4.78 31.10
N VAL A 452 8.53 5.09 32.40
CA VAL A 452 7.40 4.86 33.32
C VAL A 452 6.90 6.20 33.84
N PRO A 453 5.62 6.57 33.65
CA PRO A 453 5.09 7.83 34.16
C PRO A 453 5.28 7.98 35.67
N GLY A 454 5.86 9.11 36.10
CA GLY A 454 6.16 9.37 37.49
C GLY A 454 7.49 8.75 38.00
N ALA A 455 8.29 8.11 37.16
CA ALA A 455 9.62 7.64 37.49
C ALA A 455 10.56 8.82 37.83
N PRO A 456 11.60 8.58 38.66
CA PRO A 456 12.67 9.56 38.87
C PRO A 456 13.29 10.07 37.57
N LEU A 457 13.73 11.32 37.56
CA LEU A 457 14.27 11.98 36.36
C LEU A 457 15.69 11.47 36.03
N GLY A 458 16.49 11.16 37.04
CA GLY A 458 17.87 10.72 36.84
C GLY A 458 18.61 10.41 38.11
N MET A 459 19.85 10.00 37.95
CA MET A 459 20.80 9.74 39.05
C MET A 459 21.97 10.71 38.90
N LEU A 460 22.38 11.29 40.01
CA LEU A 460 23.58 12.08 40.13
C LEU A 460 24.74 11.19 40.64
N GLY A 461 25.87 11.32 40.01
CA GLY A 461 27.09 10.62 40.37
C GLY A 461 28.32 11.52 40.34
N GLN A 462 29.46 11.03 40.74
CA GLN A 462 30.70 11.77 40.74
C GLN A 462 31.10 12.14 39.29
N SER A 463 31.47 13.39 39.06
CA SER A 463 31.92 13.84 37.72
C SER A 463 33.22 13.12 37.31
N HIS A 464 33.44 13.00 36.00
CA HIS A 464 34.66 12.37 35.45
C HIS A 464 35.97 13.02 35.90
N CYS A 465 35.93 14.33 36.24
CA CYS A 465 37.13 15.01 36.77
C CYS A 465 37.42 14.77 38.24
N GLN A 466 36.57 14.05 38.96
CA GLN A 466 36.65 13.88 40.42
C GLN A 466 36.74 15.20 41.21
N CYS A 467 36.28 16.30 40.64
CA CYS A 467 36.43 17.67 41.19
C CYS A 467 35.21 18.07 42.04
N GLY A 468 34.16 17.26 42.14
CA GLY A 468 32.93 17.54 42.89
C GLY A 468 32.87 16.81 44.25
N PRO A 469 31.83 17.06 45.05
CA PRO A 469 31.62 16.33 46.31
C PRO A 469 31.47 14.85 46.05
N ALA A 470 32.10 14.04 46.93
CA ALA A 470 31.88 12.59 46.91
C ALA A 470 30.42 12.30 47.30
N GLY A 471 29.75 11.43 46.53
CA GLY A 471 28.40 11.00 46.84
C GLY A 471 27.59 10.66 45.57
N ALA A 472 26.41 10.16 45.77
CA ALA A 472 25.42 9.90 44.71
C ALA A 472 24.05 10.40 45.16
N GLY A 473 23.13 10.67 44.19
CA GLY A 473 21.79 11.14 44.47
C GLY A 473 20.77 10.67 43.46
N LEU A 474 19.54 10.54 43.89
CA LEU A 474 18.38 10.23 43.06
C LEU A 474 17.52 11.48 42.86
N LEU A 475 17.36 11.92 41.65
CA LEU A 475 16.50 13.05 41.27
C LEU A 475 15.09 12.55 41.00
N LEU A 476 14.17 12.87 41.91
CA LEU A 476 12.79 12.38 41.86
C LEU A 476 11.95 13.10 40.78
N ALA A 477 10.79 12.57 40.48
CA ALA A 477 9.87 13.06 39.47
C ALA A 477 9.34 14.49 39.75
N ASP A 478 9.32 14.92 41.03
CA ASP A 478 8.91 16.24 41.49
C ASP A 478 10.08 17.26 41.52
N GLY A 479 11.24 16.87 41.00
CA GLY A 479 12.45 17.69 40.98
C GLY A 479 13.19 17.80 42.30
N SER A 480 12.80 17.04 43.36
CA SER A 480 13.53 16.95 44.60
C SER A 480 14.71 15.99 44.47
N LEU A 481 15.79 16.26 45.19
CA LEU A 481 16.98 15.43 45.22
C LEU A 481 17.07 14.69 46.56
N VAL A 482 17.28 13.37 46.46
CA VAL A 482 17.56 12.52 47.62
C VAL A 482 19.02 12.10 47.56
N THR A 483 19.80 12.43 48.58
CA THR A 483 21.23 12.10 48.67
C THR A 483 21.50 11.51 50.04
N ASP A 484 22.52 10.66 50.12
CA ASP A 484 23.15 10.19 51.37
C ASP A 484 24.66 10.21 51.20
N ALA A 485 25.37 10.78 52.18
CA ALA A 485 26.82 10.86 52.15
C ALA A 485 27.49 9.47 52.13
N ALA A 486 26.81 8.43 52.54
CA ALA A 486 27.31 7.06 52.48
C ALA A 486 27.21 6.43 51.10
N TRP A 487 26.45 7.03 50.16
CA TRP A 487 26.29 6.49 48.80
C TRP A 487 27.47 6.89 47.94
N THR A 488 28.19 5.90 47.43
CA THR A 488 29.29 6.13 46.49
C THR A 488 28.84 6.04 45.04
N SER A 489 27.80 5.24 44.75
CA SER A 489 27.16 5.14 43.43
C SER A 489 25.71 4.67 43.53
N LEU A 490 24.91 4.98 42.55
CA LEU A 490 23.56 4.44 42.36
C LEU A 490 23.46 3.65 41.03
N THR A 491 22.71 2.55 41.05
CA THR A 491 22.42 1.72 39.89
C THR A 491 20.92 1.47 39.83
N PRO A 492 20.23 1.71 38.69
CA PRO A 492 18.85 1.32 38.51
C PRO A 492 18.79 -0.21 38.35
N LEU A 493 17.83 -0.85 39.01
CA LEU A 493 17.65 -2.30 38.97
C LEU A 493 16.53 -2.72 37.96
N ASP A 494 15.84 -1.74 37.36
CA ASP A 494 14.76 -1.90 36.39
C ASP A 494 15.07 -1.19 35.07
N ALA A 495 16.30 -0.85 34.76
CA ALA A 495 16.67 -0.18 33.50
C ALA A 495 17.28 -1.19 32.53
N ASP A 496 17.02 -1.01 31.25
CA ASP A 496 17.83 -1.60 30.19
C ASP A 496 19.25 -1.06 30.31
N ASP A 497 20.16 -1.90 30.76
CA ASP A 497 21.58 -1.60 30.66
C ASP A 497 22.02 -1.93 29.23
N GLU A 498 22.92 -1.14 28.65
CA GLU A 498 23.45 -1.24 27.27
C GLU A 498 24.17 -2.56 26.96
N ARG A 499 23.80 -3.64 27.60
CA ARG A 499 24.32 -5.00 27.34
C ARG A 499 23.49 -5.63 26.22
N GLY A 500 24.11 -5.74 25.05
CA GLY A 500 23.53 -6.21 23.84
C GLY A 500 22.68 -7.47 23.94
N GLY A 501 21.51 -7.44 23.30
CA GLY A 501 20.79 -8.56 22.72
C GLY A 501 19.94 -9.43 23.63
N ASP A 502 20.25 -9.57 24.91
CA ASP A 502 19.58 -10.49 25.87
C ASP A 502 19.09 -9.81 27.15
N ALA A 503 18.96 -8.49 27.18
CA ALA A 503 18.43 -7.78 28.34
C ALA A 503 16.97 -8.20 28.60
N PRO A 504 16.59 -8.53 29.83
CA PRO A 504 15.22 -8.83 30.16
C PRO A 504 14.35 -7.60 29.90
N LEU A 505 13.24 -7.80 29.15
CA LEU A 505 12.23 -6.79 28.97
C LEU A 505 11.75 -6.29 30.33
N LEU A 506 11.51 -4.97 30.46
CA LEU A 506 10.84 -4.42 31.64
C LEU A 506 9.57 -5.22 31.93
N ASP A 507 9.31 -5.47 33.23
CA ASP A 507 8.08 -6.14 33.66
C ASP A 507 6.87 -5.38 33.06
N GLU A 508 5.98 -6.06 32.34
CA GLU A 508 4.79 -5.43 31.75
C GLU A 508 3.93 -4.76 32.82
N GLY A 509 3.56 -3.48 32.58
CA GLY A 509 2.73 -2.72 33.49
C GLY A 509 3.43 -2.23 34.75
N LEU A 510 4.78 -2.18 34.76
CA LEU A 510 5.58 -1.64 35.87
C LEU A 510 5.16 -0.19 36.18
N LYS A 511 4.90 0.10 37.46
CA LYS A 511 4.56 1.42 37.97
C LYS A 511 5.75 2.10 38.60
N ALA A 512 5.74 3.43 38.68
CA ALA A 512 6.86 4.21 39.24
C ALA A 512 7.21 3.83 40.67
N ASP A 513 6.24 3.50 41.51
CA ASP A 513 6.43 3.09 42.91
C ASP A 513 7.07 1.69 43.06
N GLN A 514 7.09 0.92 42.02
CA GLN A 514 7.71 -0.41 41.94
C GLN A 514 9.16 -0.38 41.51
N LEU A 515 9.69 0.76 41.03
CA LEU A 515 11.08 0.90 40.64
C LEU A 515 12.01 0.72 41.85
N ARG A 516 13.18 0.10 41.59
CA ARG A 516 14.17 -0.19 42.61
C ARG A 516 15.56 0.27 42.18
N TYR A 517 16.34 0.67 43.14
CA TYR A 517 17.73 1.13 42.96
C TYR A 517 18.66 0.44 43.92
N ALA A 518 19.90 0.29 43.51
CA ALA A 518 20.98 -0.19 44.36
C ALA A 518 21.91 0.98 44.70
N ALA A 519 22.12 1.24 45.98
CA ALA A 519 23.11 2.18 46.48
C ALA A 519 24.33 1.44 46.97
N THR A 520 25.50 1.72 46.41
CA THR A 520 26.75 1.19 46.91
C THR A 520 27.21 2.02 48.09
N THR A 521 27.57 1.34 49.19
CA THR A 521 28.09 1.95 50.44
C THR A 521 29.34 1.22 50.88
N ALA A 522 30.06 1.74 51.88
CA ALA A 522 31.25 1.09 52.45
C ALA A 522 30.93 -0.31 53.03
N ASP A 523 29.71 -0.53 53.52
CA ASP A 523 29.27 -1.78 54.14
C ASP A 523 28.71 -2.81 53.14
N GLY A 524 28.55 -2.41 51.87
CA GLY A 524 27.94 -3.22 50.83
C GLY A 524 26.85 -2.46 50.04
N ILE A 525 26.05 -3.19 49.29
CA ILE A 525 25.00 -2.64 48.46
C ILE A 525 23.66 -2.64 49.20
N ARG A 526 23.00 -1.51 49.27
CA ARG A 526 21.66 -1.31 49.83
C ARG A 526 20.60 -1.25 48.76
N LEU A 527 19.44 -1.88 49.01
CA LEU A 527 18.26 -1.76 48.15
C LEU A 527 17.49 -0.50 48.52
N LEU A 528 17.15 0.30 47.52
CA LEU A 528 16.30 1.50 47.67
C LEU A 528 14.95 1.34 46.97
N ASP A 529 13.93 1.97 47.52
CA ASP A 529 12.65 2.12 46.87
C ASP A 529 12.68 3.28 45.82
N ALA A 530 11.56 3.49 45.14
CA ALA A 530 11.40 4.53 44.12
C ALA A 530 11.54 5.97 44.66
N GLN A 531 11.46 6.18 45.96
CA GLN A 531 11.68 7.46 46.64
C GLN A 531 13.09 7.61 47.20
N GLY A 532 13.98 6.65 46.91
CA GLY A 532 15.35 6.66 47.42
C GLY A 532 15.48 6.28 48.89
N ARG A 533 14.45 5.69 49.53
CA ARG A 533 14.51 5.25 50.92
C ARG A 533 15.11 3.85 50.97
N VAL A 534 16.03 3.64 51.96
CA VAL A 534 16.66 2.34 52.18
C VAL A 534 15.59 1.34 52.64
N MET A 535 15.51 0.22 51.98
CA MET A 535 14.58 -0.87 52.29
C MET A 535 15.17 -1.82 53.36
N ASP A 536 14.30 -2.58 54.04
CA ASP A 536 14.66 -3.54 55.10
C ASP A 536 15.28 -4.82 54.50
N LEU A 537 16.47 -4.65 53.89
CA LEU A 537 17.32 -5.73 53.40
C LEU A 537 18.73 -5.50 53.92
N PRO A 538 19.36 -6.46 54.55
CA PRO A 538 20.76 -6.33 54.97
C PRO A 538 21.66 -6.00 53.79
N PRO A 539 22.81 -5.31 54.01
CA PRO A 539 23.74 -5.04 52.91
C PRO A 539 24.14 -6.31 52.16
N GLN A 540 24.12 -6.23 50.85
CA GLN A 540 24.47 -7.30 49.93
C GLN A 540 25.85 -7.07 49.34
N GLN A 541 26.51 -8.11 48.86
CA GLN A 541 27.72 -7.99 48.03
C GLN A 541 27.36 -7.76 46.57
N HIS A 542 26.17 -8.23 46.14
CA HIS A 542 25.61 -8.02 44.81
C HIS A 542 24.09 -8.03 44.87
N ILE A 543 23.46 -7.15 44.06
CA ILE A 543 22.03 -7.15 43.79
C ILE A 543 21.88 -7.08 42.25
N GLY A 544 21.28 -8.11 41.65
CA GLY A 544 21.01 -8.17 40.22
C GLY A 544 19.79 -7.34 39.83
N ALA A 545 19.59 -7.17 38.51
CA ALA A 545 18.40 -6.53 37.96
C ALA A 545 17.13 -7.34 38.26
N PHE A 546 16.01 -6.63 38.46
CA PHE A 546 14.70 -7.27 38.60
C PHE A 546 14.21 -7.80 37.25
N ASN A 547 13.69 -9.02 37.29
CA ASN A 547 13.06 -9.71 36.18
C ASN A 547 11.83 -10.47 36.69
N ASN A 548 10.66 -10.27 36.07
CA ASN A 548 9.40 -10.86 36.55
C ASN A 548 9.15 -10.60 38.04
N GLY A 549 9.52 -9.42 38.56
CA GLY A 549 9.33 -8.99 39.92
C GLY A 549 10.37 -9.49 40.93
N TYR A 550 11.42 -10.20 40.51
CA TYR A 550 12.43 -10.78 41.36
C TYR A 550 13.84 -10.48 40.92
N ALA A 551 14.78 -10.43 41.87
CA ALA A 551 16.22 -10.22 41.63
C ALA A 551 17.06 -11.20 42.43
N LEU A 552 18.22 -11.59 41.88
CA LEU A 552 19.23 -12.38 42.58
C LEU A 552 20.05 -11.48 43.50
N VAL A 553 20.25 -11.90 44.75
CA VAL A 553 21.15 -11.24 45.69
C VAL A 553 22.20 -12.21 46.20
N TYR A 554 23.36 -11.65 46.47
CA TYR A 554 24.47 -12.42 47.02
C TYR A 554 25.01 -11.74 48.27
N ALA A 555 25.12 -12.49 49.38
CA ALA A 555 25.74 -12.05 50.60
C ALA A 555 26.38 -13.24 51.34
N LYS A 556 27.59 -13.03 51.89
CA LYS A 556 28.32 -14.01 52.73
C LYS A 556 28.42 -15.41 52.13
N GLY A 557 28.62 -15.51 50.83
CA GLY A 557 28.76 -16.81 50.14
C GLY A 557 27.46 -17.52 49.81
N VAL A 558 26.30 -16.88 50.00
CA VAL A 558 24.96 -17.46 49.73
C VAL A 558 24.20 -16.63 48.73
N ASN A 559 23.68 -17.30 47.71
CA ASN A 559 22.74 -16.71 46.75
C ASN A 559 21.30 -16.88 47.23
N LYS A 560 20.48 -15.83 47.11
CA LYS A 560 19.04 -15.86 47.36
C LYS A 560 18.31 -15.08 46.27
N MET A 561 17.01 -15.33 46.09
CA MET A 561 16.14 -14.43 45.35
C MET A 561 15.47 -13.45 46.31
N ILE A 562 15.22 -12.23 45.84
CA ILE A 562 14.38 -11.26 46.55
C ILE A 562 13.23 -10.83 45.66
N ASP A 563 12.09 -10.51 46.26
CA ASP A 563 11.02 -9.78 45.57
C ASP A 563 11.22 -8.25 45.70
N ARG A 564 10.32 -7.48 45.07
CA ARG A 564 10.37 -6.00 45.13
C ARG A 564 10.14 -5.41 46.53
N ALA A 565 9.65 -6.20 47.48
CA ALA A 565 9.52 -5.81 48.87
C ALA A 565 10.79 -6.11 49.70
N GLY A 566 11.78 -6.78 49.11
CA GLY A 566 13.00 -7.20 49.78
C GLY A 566 12.87 -8.53 50.53
N LYS A 567 11.73 -9.24 50.42
CA LYS A 567 11.55 -10.57 51.01
C LYS A 567 12.44 -11.57 50.29
N GLN A 568 13.21 -12.35 51.09
CA GLN A 568 14.16 -13.31 50.58
C GLN A 568 13.58 -14.70 50.41
N TYR A 569 14.02 -15.40 49.37
CA TYR A 569 13.70 -16.79 49.06
C TYR A 569 14.97 -17.60 48.90
N ASP A 570 14.99 -18.79 49.50
CA ASP A 570 16.17 -19.68 49.44
C ASP A 570 16.25 -20.42 48.12
N LEU A 571 17.43 -20.57 47.58
CA LEU A 571 17.70 -21.36 46.36
C LEU A 571 18.12 -22.79 46.73
N PRO A 572 17.89 -23.78 45.86
CA PRO A 572 18.29 -25.16 46.08
C PRO A 572 19.80 -25.27 46.21
N ALA A 573 20.26 -26.22 47.01
CA ALA A 573 21.70 -26.44 47.22
C ALA A 573 22.39 -26.81 45.89
N GLY A 574 23.60 -26.26 45.70
CA GLY A 574 24.44 -26.57 44.53
C GLY A 574 24.03 -25.88 43.23
N VAL A 575 23.18 -24.85 43.27
CA VAL A 575 22.91 -23.99 42.10
C VAL A 575 24.14 -23.16 41.79
N PHE A 576 24.67 -23.32 40.59
CA PHE A 576 25.81 -22.55 40.09
C PHE A 576 25.36 -21.25 39.44
N ASP A 577 24.33 -21.33 38.56
CA ASP A 577 23.74 -20.17 37.86
C ASP A 577 22.21 -20.33 37.80
N SER A 578 21.51 -19.19 37.80
CA SER A 578 20.05 -19.16 37.77
C SER A 578 19.51 -17.87 37.11
N GLN A 579 18.43 -17.98 36.41
CA GLN A 579 17.72 -16.84 35.80
C GLN A 579 16.21 -17.02 36.04
N VAL A 580 15.51 -15.93 36.41
CA VAL A 580 14.07 -15.94 36.54
C VAL A 580 13.44 -15.99 35.12
N VAL A 581 12.56 -16.95 34.89
CA VAL A 581 11.91 -17.21 33.61
C VAL A 581 10.39 -17.06 33.65
N ALA A 582 9.83 -16.99 34.85
CA ALA A 582 8.43 -16.67 35.14
C ALA A 582 8.33 -16.12 36.57
N PRO A 583 7.22 -15.44 36.96
CA PRO A 583 7.02 -15.01 38.34
C PRO A 583 7.17 -16.18 39.32
N GLY A 584 8.17 -16.11 40.19
CA GLY A 584 8.47 -17.14 41.17
C GLY A 584 9.17 -18.39 40.66
N VAL A 585 9.45 -18.50 39.37
CA VAL A 585 10.11 -19.65 38.73
C VAL A 585 11.41 -19.22 38.07
N MET A 586 12.47 -19.98 38.35
CA MET A 586 13.78 -19.82 37.74
C MET A 586 14.18 -21.06 36.92
N ARG A 587 14.95 -20.84 35.86
CA ARG A 587 15.81 -21.86 35.30
C ARG A 587 17.12 -21.90 36.08
N TYR A 588 17.73 -23.05 36.21
CA TYR A 588 18.97 -23.20 37.00
C TYR A 588 19.89 -24.29 36.46
N VAL A 589 21.19 -24.14 36.68
CA VAL A 589 22.22 -25.16 36.40
C VAL A 589 23.00 -25.47 37.69
N LYS A 590 23.52 -26.69 37.78
CA LYS A 590 24.30 -27.17 38.94
C LYS A 590 25.81 -27.21 38.71
N THR A 591 26.27 -26.96 37.48
CA THR A 591 27.71 -27.07 37.14
C THR A 591 28.16 -25.86 36.32
N ALA A 592 29.43 -25.50 36.39
CA ALA A 592 30.05 -24.37 35.70
C ALA A 592 30.43 -24.67 34.25
N SER A 593 29.69 -25.54 33.55
CA SER A 593 29.95 -25.87 32.14
C SER A 593 29.03 -25.06 31.21
N ALA A 594 29.56 -24.59 30.10
CA ALA A 594 28.75 -23.92 29.09
C ALA A 594 27.64 -24.83 28.52
N ASP A 595 27.81 -26.13 28.52
CA ASP A 595 26.85 -27.14 28.09
C ASP A 595 26.03 -27.73 29.25
N ALA A 596 26.07 -27.11 30.43
CA ALA A 596 25.31 -27.58 31.60
C ALA A 596 23.81 -27.55 31.30
N PRO A 597 23.07 -28.66 31.53
CA PRO A 597 21.64 -28.66 31.29
C PRO A 597 20.88 -27.80 32.30
N TRP A 598 19.86 -27.08 31.83
CA TRP A 598 18.96 -26.27 32.64
C TRP A 598 17.83 -27.11 33.21
N GLY A 599 17.45 -26.83 34.45
CA GLY A 599 16.25 -27.29 35.12
C GLY A 599 15.30 -26.14 35.44
N LEU A 600 14.13 -26.45 35.99
CA LEU A 600 13.14 -25.47 36.45
C LEU A 600 12.89 -25.64 37.95
N TYR A 601 12.86 -24.55 38.70
CA TYR A 601 12.64 -24.52 40.14
C TYR A 601 11.69 -23.37 40.53
N ASP A 602 10.62 -23.69 41.25
CA ASP A 602 9.75 -22.71 41.90
C ASP A 602 10.40 -22.34 43.27
N PHE A 603 11.05 -21.19 43.35
CA PHE A 603 11.72 -20.75 44.58
C PHE A 603 10.77 -20.13 45.58
N VAL A 604 9.55 -19.79 45.21
CA VAL A 604 8.50 -19.33 46.14
C VAL A 604 7.90 -20.51 46.90
N ALA A 605 7.59 -21.59 46.15
CA ALA A 605 7.11 -22.84 46.77
C ALA A 605 8.23 -23.74 47.29
N GLY A 606 9.50 -23.47 46.98
CA GLY A 606 10.65 -24.30 47.36
C GLY A 606 10.67 -25.67 46.67
N LYS A 607 10.23 -25.77 45.44
CA LYS A 607 10.00 -27.06 44.72
C LYS A 607 10.66 -27.13 43.37
N GLU A 608 11.36 -28.25 43.08
CA GLU A 608 11.82 -28.55 41.72
C GLU A 608 10.63 -28.89 40.83
N LEU A 609 10.48 -28.17 39.69
CA LEU A 609 9.46 -28.37 38.67
C LEU A 609 9.95 -29.33 37.60
N ALA A 610 11.19 -29.16 37.14
CA ALA A 610 11.84 -30.03 36.19
C ALA A 610 13.34 -30.18 36.53
N ALA A 611 13.83 -31.39 36.58
CA ALA A 611 15.26 -31.66 36.76
C ALA A 611 16.08 -31.14 35.55
N PRO A 612 17.36 -30.79 35.73
CA PRO A 612 18.22 -30.34 34.65
C PRO A 612 18.31 -31.33 33.50
N ALA A 613 17.71 -30.97 32.34
CA ALA A 613 17.66 -31.81 31.13
C ALA A 613 17.64 -31.00 29.85
N PHE A 614 17.42 -29.69 29.91
CA PHE A 614 17.26 -28.82 28.76
C PHE A 614 18.58 -28.12 28.41
N GLN A 615 18.91 -28.04 27.13
CA GLN A 615 20.03 -27.20 26.66
C GLN A 615 19.72 -25.72 26.81
N GLU A 616 18.44 -25.37 26.59
CA GLU A 616 17.95 -24.00 26.69
C GLU A 616 16.48 -23.98 27.14
N ILE A 617 16.09 -23.00 27.95
CA ILE A 617 14.71 -22.71 28.33
C ILE A 617 14.52 -21.20 28.19
N GLY A 618 13.57 -20.74 27.34
CA GLY A 618 13.21 -19.36 27.18
C GLY A 618 12.38 -18.79 28.35
N VAL A 619 12.07 -17.51 28.27
CA VAL A 619 11.16 -16.85 29.22
C VAL A 619 9.74 -17.34 29.00
N PHE A 620 9.04 -17.66 30.07
CA PHE A 620 7.64 -18.08 30.00
C PHE A 620 6.73 -16.86 29.80
N GLN A 621 5.85 -16.99 28.85
CA GLN A 621 4.75 -16.07 28.62
C GLN A 621 3.45 -16.88 28.60
N HIS A 622 2.42 -16.44 29.32
CA HIS A 622 1.15 -17.18 29.45
C HIS A 622 1.33 -18.68 29.81
N GLY A 623 2.33 -18.97 30.67
CA GLY A 623 2.61 -20.31 31.15
C GLY A 623 3.33 -21.25 30.17
N GLN A 624 3.86 -20.76 29.07
CA GLN A 624 4.55 -21.55 28.04
C GLN A 624 5.86 -20.88 27.61
N ALA A 625 6.88 -21.68 27.31
CA ALA A 625 8.17 -21.22 26.81
C ALA A 625 8.69 -22.13 25.69
N GLY A 626 9.46 -21.56 24.77
CA GLY A 626 10.31 -22.33 23.89
C GLY A 626 11.44 -23.01 24.69
N ALA A 627 11.73 -24.26 24.38
CA ALA A 627 12.83 -25.00 25.01
C ALA A 627 13.56 -25.89 24.01
N SER A 628 14.85 -26.16 24.29
CA SER A 628 15.70 -26.96 23.39
C SER A 628 16.39 -28.08 24.16
N LEU A 629 16.52 -29.24 23.49
CA LEU A 629 17.38 -30.35 23.91
C LEU A 629 18.69 -30.42 23.08
N GLY A 630 19.00 -29.34 22.33
CA GLY A 630 20.12 -29.20 21.41
C GLY A 630 19.66 -28.90 19.98
N ALA A 631 20.61 -28.73 19.06
CA ALA A 631 20.33 -28.36 17.70
C ALA A 631 19.30 -29.25 17.01
N GLY A 632 18.29 -28.64 16.38
CA GLY A 632 17.20 -29.34 15.70
C GLY A 632 16.21 -30.05 16.62
N ARG A 633 16.31 -29.87 17.94
CA ARG A 633 15.42 -30.45 18.95
C ARG A 633 14.80 -29.37 19.82
N VAL A 634 14.07 -28.47 19.19
CA VAL A 634 13.36 -27.34 19.83
C VAL A 634 11.87 -27.65 19.87
N GLY A 635 11.19 -27.25 20.91
CA GLY A 635 9.76 -27.41 21.13
C GLY A 635 9.22 -26.36 22.11
N VAL A 636 8.01 -26.57 22.61
CA VAL A 636 7.34 -25.69 23.58
C VAL A 636 7.04 -26.50 24.84
N ILE A 637 7.33 -25.97 26.01
CA ILE A 637 7.07 -26.59 27.33
C ILE A 637 6.11 -25.74 28.16
N ASP A 638 5.42 -26.38 29.10
CA ASP A 638 4.70 -25.74 30.20
C ASP A 638 5.65 -25.47 31.41
N LEU A 639 5.15 -24.80 32.46
CA LEU A 639 5.89 -24.49 33.67
C LEU A 639 6.39 -25.76 34.43
N GLN A 640 5.83 -26.93 34.18
CA GLN A 640 6.27 -28.20 34.74
C GLN A 640 7.34 -28.89 33.88
N GLY A 641 7.80 -28.24 32.79
CA GLY A 641 8.77 -28.81 31.88
C GLY A 641 8.21 -29.88 30.94
N LYS A 642 6.88 -30.03 30.85
CA LYS A 642 6.22 -30.97 29.98
C LYS A 642 6.08 -30.38 28.57
N TRP A 643 6.42 -31.18 27.56
CA TRP A 643 6.30 -30.77 26.16
C TRP A 643 4.86 -30.61 25.72
N ILE A 644 4.51 -29.40 25.30
CA ILE A 644 3.27 -29.06 24.60
C ILE A 644 3.47 -29.29 23.09
N VAL A 645 4.56 -28.74 22.55
CA VAL A 645 5.07 -29.06 21.22
C VAL A 645 6.34 -29.89 21.39
N PRO A 646 6.40 -31.12 20.89
CA PRO A 646 7.57 -31.99 21.08
C PRO A 646 8.86 -31.41 20.54
N ALA A 647 9.99 -31.65 21.22
CA ALA A 647 11.33 -31.21 20.84
C ALA A 647 11.87 -31.95 19.61
N ARG A 648 11.38 -31.64 18.44
CA ARG A 648 11.79 -32.24 17.15
C ARG A 648 11.81 -31.21 16.02
N HIS A 649 11.82 -29.95 16.35
CA HIS A 649 11.75 -28.85 15.40
C HIS A 649 13.05 -28.05 15.43
N HIS A 650 13.29 -27.25 14.38
CA HIS A 650 14.46 -26.38 14.31
C HIS A 650 14.32 -25.19 15.27
N GLY A 651 13.12 -24.62 15.34
CA GLY A 651 12.83 -23.47 16.18
C GLY A 651 11.35 -23.29 16.42
N VAL A 652 11.02 -22.50 17.44
CA VAL A 652 9.67 -22.07 17.77
C VAL A 652 9.69 -20.57 18.07
N GLU A 653 8.64 -19.86 17.66
CA GLU A 653 8.48 -18.44 17.89
C GLU A 653 7.03 -18.18 18.31
N ARG A 654 6.83 -17.35 19.33
CA ARG A 654 5.49 -16.99 19.76
C ARG A 654 4.90 -15.94 18.81
N VAL A 655 3.72 -16.22 18.26
CA VAL A 655 2.99 -15.28 17.39
C VAL A 655 2.10 -14.36 18.22
N ASN A 656 1.33 -14.93 19.15
CA ASN A 656 0.50 -14.23 20.12
C ASN A 656 0.29 -15.13 21.36
N ASP A 657 -0.62 -14.76 22.23
CA ASP A 657 -0.87 -15.47 23.52
C ASP A 657 -1.29 -16.94 23.32
N LYS A 658 -1.83 -17.32 22.16
CA LYS A 658 -2.43 -18.61 21.86
C LYS A 658 -1.75 -19.38 20.74
N LEU A 659 -0.85 -18.73 19.99
CA LEU A 659 -0.34 -19.28 18.74
C LEU A 659 1.19 -19.28 18.70
N TRP A 660 1.74 -20.34 18.12
CA TRP A 660 3.16 -20.56 17.91
C TRP A 660 3.48 -20.80 16.44
N LYS A 661 4.49 -20.15 15.94
CA LYS A 661 5.15 -20.47 14.68
C LYS A 661 6.20 -21.54 14.95
N VAL A 662 6.13 -22.66 14.26
CA VAL A 662 7.02 -23.80 14.42
C VAL A 662 7.77 -24.05 13.12
N MET A 663 9.10 -24.10 13.18
CA MET A 663 9.99 -24.30 12.04
C MET A 663 10.44 -25.77 12.03
N GLN A 664 10.28 -26.44 10.89
CA GLN A 664 10.61 -27.86 10.73
C GLN A 664 12.11 -28.11 10.87
N ALA A 665 12.52 -29.19 11.53
CA ALA A 665 13.90 -29.65 11.53
C ALA A 665 14.27 -30.31 10.20
N GLY A 666 15.54 -30.13 9.75
CA GLY A 666 16.05 -30.65 8.50
C GLY A 666 15.79 -29.71 7.31
N GLY A 667 16.68 -29.71 6.33
CA GLY A 667 16.66 -28.78 5.17
C GLY A 667 18.00 -28.08 5.01
N GLN A 668 18.25 -27.48 3.85
CA GLN A 668 19.46 -26.69 3.57
C GLN A 668 19.53 -25.46 4.48
N ASP A 669 20.73 -24.97 4.75
CA ASP A 669 21.07 -23.91 5.73
C ASP A 669 20.49 -22.49 5.46
N GLU A 670 19.56 -22.33 4.52
CA GLU A 670 18.88 -21.07 4.31
C GLU A 670 17.61 -21.01 5.18
N ASP A 671 17.65 -20.31 6.30
CA ASP A 671 16.49 -20.07 7.19
C ASP A 671 15.24 -19.59 6.45
N TYR A 672 15.43 -18.92 5.33
CA TYR A 672 14.37 -18.38 4.48
C TYR A 672 13.52 -19.45 3.76
N ALA A 673 14.02 -20.66 3.61
CA ALA A 673 13.33 -21.74 2.87
C ALA A 673 12.79 -22.85 3.76
N ARG A 674 12.96 -22.76 5.09
CA ARG A 674 12.49 -23.81 6.00
C ARG A 674 10.96 -23.87 6.03
N PRO A 675 10.38 -25.08 6.00
CA PRO A 675 8.95 -25.22 6.17
C PRO A 675 8.52 -24.76 7.57
N VAL A 676 7.45 -23.99 7.60
CA VAL A 676 6.85 -23.41 8.81
C VAL A 676 5.42 -23.89 8.93
N ALA A 677 4.94 -24.06 10.16
CA ALA A 677 3.54 -24.33 10.46
C ALA A 677 3.09 -23.49 11.65
N LEU A 678 1.81 -23.17 11.73
CA LEU A 678 1.17 -22.53 12.86
C LEU A 678 0.60 -23.60 13.80
N PHE A 679 0.86 -23.44 15.10
CA PHE A 679 0.37 -24.34 16.16
C PHE A 679 -0.42 -23.52 17.18
N ASN A 680 -1.41 -24.12 17.80
CA ASN A 680 -2.08 -23.53 18.95
C ASN A 680 -1.33 -23.82 20.26
N ASP A 681 -1.79 -23.18 21.36
CA ASP A 681 -1.25 -23.32 22.73
C ASP A 681 -1.44 -24.73 23.34
N GLN A 682 -2.16 -25.63 22.66
CA GLN A 682 -2.33 -27.02 23.02
C GLN A 682 -1.41 -27.97 22.23
N GLY A 683 -0.54 -27.42 21.37
CA GLY A 683 0.40 -28.19 20.55
C GLY A 683 -0.21 -28.83 19.32
N ARG A 684 -1.42 -28.41 18.93
CA ARG A 684 -2.07 -28.87 17.69
C ARG A 684 -1.62 -27.99 16.51
N ALA A 685 -1.18 -28.64 15.44
CA ALA A 685 -0.92 -27.94 14.18
C ALA A 685 -2.23 -27.44 13.55
N LEU A 686 -2.26 -26.15 13.21
CA LEU A 686 -3.38 -25.47 12.53
C LEU A 686 -3.16 -25.39 11.02
N THR A 687 -1.91 -25.41 10.57
CA THR A 687 -1.53 -25.48 9.15
C THR A 687 -0.60 -26.66 8.91
N PRO A 688 -0.48 -27.18 7.69
CA PRO A 688 0.63 -28.04 7.32
C PRO A 688 1.96 -27.28 7.35
N PHE A 689 3.09 -27.99 7.38
CA PHE A 689 4.41 -27.38 7.18
C PHE A 689 4.58 -26.99 5.72
N ILE A 690 4.75 -25.69 5.46
CA ILE A 690 4.86 -25.11 4.12
C ILE A 690 6.12 -24.23 4.06
N SER A 691 6.94 -24.43 3.02
CA SER A 691 8.09 -23.56 2.74
C SER A 691 7.60 -22.16 2.37
N ARG A 692 8.24 -21.13 2.95
CA ARG A 692 7.88 -19.72 2.75
C ARG A 692 6.47 -19.32 3.23
N LEU A 693 5.90 -20.07 4.19
CA LEU A 693 4.69 -19.62 4.86
C LEU A 693 4.96 -18.33 5.63
N GLN A 694 4.31 -17.27 5.25
CA GLN A 694 4.39 -15.98 5.93
C GLN A 694 3.30 -15.91 6.99
N ILE A 695 3.69 -15.62 8.22
CA ILE A 695 2.77 -15.46 9.34
C ILE A 695 2.76 -13.98 9.74
N GLY A 696 1.58 -13.37 9.69
CA GLY A 696 1.34 -11.97 10.05
C GLY A 696 0.36 -11.86 11.21
N ARG A 697 0.51 -10.82 12.05
CA ARG A 697 -0.43 -10.48 13.12
C ARG A 697 -1.10 -9.15 12.78
N ALA A 698 -2.41 -9.08 12.87
CA ALA A 698 -3.18 -7.86 12.72
C ALA A 698 -3.41 -7.16 14.07
N GLN A 699 -3.87 -5.91 14.03
CA GLN A 699 -4.12 -5.11 15.23
C GLN A 699 -5.21 -5.69 16.13
N ASP A 700 -6.21 -6.36 15.55
CA ASP A 700 -7.29 -7.06 16.29
C ASP A 700 -6.81 -8.39 16.90
N GLY A 701 -5.53 -8.71 16.77
CA GLY A 701 -4.93 -9.95 17.28
C GLY A 701 -5.11 -11.16 16.37
N SER A 702 -5.93 -11.08 15.30
CA SER A 702 -6.06 -12.16 14.32
C SER A 702 -4.74 -12.41 13.60
N VAL A 703 -4.54 -13.66 13.16
CA VAL A 703 -3.28 -14.12 12.57
C VAL A 703 -3.53 -14.61 11.15
N THR A 704 -2.70 -14.16 10.21
CA THR A 704 -2.69 -14.64 8.83
C THR A 704 -1.55 -15.64 8.63
N ALA A 705 -1.78 -16.65 7.80
CA ALA A 705 -0.76 -17.59 7.34
C ALA A 705 -0.88 -17.73 5.83
N ASP A 706 0.02 -17.08 5.10
CA ASP A 706 -0.04 -16.90 3.65
C ASP A 706 1.09 -17.65 2.95
N SER A 707 0.73 -18.44 1.95
CA SER A 707 1.66 -19.08 1.02
C SER A 707 1.28 -18.73 -0.42
N ASP A 708 2.11 -19.10 -1.37
CA ASP A 708 1.85 -18.86 -2.79
C ASP A 708 0.54 -19.49 -3.29
N GLN A 709 0.06 -20.56 -2.64
CA GLN A 709 -1.09 -21.34 -3.09
C GLN A 709 -2.27 -21.32 -2.12
N ARG A 710 -2.06 -20.93 -0.86
CA ARG A 710 -3.10 -21.05 0.16
C ARG A 710 -2.95 -19.98 1.23
N ARG A 711 -4.07 -19.45 1.67
CA ARG A 711 -4.15 -18.42 2.69
C ARG A 711 -5.12 -18.82 3.77
N TRP A 712 -4.72 -18.57 5.02
CA TRP A 712 -5.58 -18.77 6.17
C TRP A 712 -5.65 -17.48 6.99
N VAL A 713 -6.81 -17.21 7.56
CA VAL A 713 -6.99 -16.18 8.57
C VAL A 713 -7.56 -16.86 9.81
N PHE A 714 -6.83 -16.75 10.91
CA PHE A 714 -7.22 -17.31 12.21
C PHE A 714 -7.72 -16.21 13.11
N SER A 715 -8.75 -16.50 13.92
CA SER A 715 -9.09 -15.66 15.07
C SER A 715 -7.90 -15.56 16.02
N ALA A 716 -7.87 -14.52 16.88
CA ALA A 716 -6.76 -14.30 17.83
C ALA A 716 -6.48 -15.51 18.74
N ASP A 717 -7.52 -16.27 19.09
CA ASP A 717 -7.44 -17.49 19.90
C ASP A 717 -7.15 -18.77 19.09
N GLY A 718 -7.10 -18.68 17.74
CA GLY A 718 -6.87 -19.80 16.84
C GLY A 718 -8.01 -20.83 16.76
N THR A 719 -9.19 -20.52 17.31
CA THR A 719 -10.34 -21.45 17.33
C THR A 719 -11.10 -21.48 16.02
N HIS A 720 -11.13 -20.33 15.31
CA HIS A 720 -11.75 -20.18 14.00
C HIS A 720 -10.67 -19.96 12.94
N ALA A 721 -10.84 -20.63 11.82
CA ALA A 721 -9.96 -20.48 10.66
C ALA A 721 -10.80 -20.29 9.39
N LEU A 722 -10.46 -19.27 8.63
CA LEU A 722 -10.90 -19.10 7.25
C LEU A 722 -9.83 -19.66 6.33
N ASP A 723 -10.14 -20.71 5.60
CA ASP A 723 -9.30 -21.23 4.53
C ASP A 723 -9.74 -20.58 3.21
N LEU A 724 -8.87 -19.77 2.64
CA LEU A 724 -9.21 -18.93 1.49
C LEU A 724 -8.73 -19.52 0.16
N GLU A 725 -8.08 -20.72 0.18
CA GLU A 725 -7.53 -21.37 -1.02
C GLU A 725 -6.99 -20.36 -2.07
N ASP A 726 -7.65 -20.21 -3.22
CA ASP A 726 -7.25 -19.30 -4.31
C ASP A 726 -7.84 -17.89 -4.21
N ALA A 727 -8.42 -17.51 -3.07
CA ALA A 727 -9.02 -16.20 -2.91
C ALA A 727 -7.99 -15.16 -2.45
N LEU A 728 -8.07 -13.96 -3.00
CA LEU A 728 -7.44 -12.77 -2.44
C LEU A 728 -8.34 -12.18 -1.36
N TYR A 729 -7.74 -11.58 -0.35
CA TYR A 729 -8.50 -10.84 0.64
C TYR A 729 -7.90 -9.45 0.89
N THR A 730 -8.77 -8.53 1.26
CA THR A 730 -8.40 -7.20 1.74
C THR A 730 -9.03 -7.00 3.11
N ARG A 731 -8.24 -6.54 4.08
CA ARG A 731 -8.77 -6.25 5.42
C ARG A 731 -9.48 -4.89 5.41
N LEU A 732 -10.70 -4.88 5.94
CA LEU A 732 -11.56 -3.71 6.09
C LEU A 732 -12.01 -3.62 7.56
N GLY A 733 -11.14 -3.11 8.45
CA GLY A 733 -11.39 -3.13 9.88
C GLY A 733 -11.56 -4.56 10.41
N ASP A 734 -12.72 -4.86 10.99
CA ASP A 734 -13.08 -6.17 11.53
C ASP A 734 -13.50 -7.20 10.45
N TRP A 735 -13.55 -6.79 9.18
CA TRP A 735 -13.99 -7.62 8.07
C TRP A 735 -12.86 -7.92 7.09
N LEU A 736 -12.99 -9.04 6.41
CA LEU A 736 -12.16 -9.44 5.28
C LEU A 736 -13.03 -9.43 4.02
N GLU A 737 -12.73 -8.58 3.08
CA GLU A 737 -13.28 -8.67 1.73
C GLU A 737 -12.58 -9.80 1.01
N ILE A 738 -13.32 -10.83 0.63
CA ILE A 738 -12.79 -11.99 -0.08
C ILE A 738 -13.17 -11.87 -1.55
N ARG A 739 -12.14 -11.81 -2.39
CA ARG A 739 -12.26 -11.75 -3.84
C ARG A 739 -11.73 -13.05 -4.43
N ARG A 740 -12.56 -13.73 -5.18
CA ARG A 740 -12.17 -14.91 -5.95
C ARG A 740 -11.97 -14.55 -7.40
N ALA A 741 -11.05 -15.24 -8.06
CA ALA A 741 -10.89 -15.08 -9.51
C ALA A 741 -12.21 -15.42 -10.23
N PRO A 742 -12.56 -14.73 -11.31
CA PRO A 742 -13.77 -15.01 -12.07
C PRO A 742 -13.69 -16.45 -12.62
N ARG A 743 -14.85 -17.10 -12.71
CA ARG A 743 -14.98 -18.37 -13.41
C ARG A 743 -15.38 -18.11 -14.85
N TYR A 744 -14.81 -18.86 -15.76
CA TYR A 744 -15.08 -18.74 -17.19
C TYR A 744 -15.91 -19.90 -17.71
N GLY A 745 -16.96 -19.56 -18.44
CA GLY A 745 -17.80 -20.52 -19.17
C GLY A 745 -18.06 -20.02 -20.56
N TYR A 746 -18.88 -20.73 -21.31
CA TYR A 746 -19.22 -20.37 -22.68
C TYR A 746 -20.72 -20.49 -22.94
N LEU A 747 -21.27 -19.48 -23.61
CA LEU A 747 -22.69 -19.36 -23.93
C LEU A 747 -22.92 -19.63 -25.43
N ASN A 748 -24.02 -20.31 -25.75
CA ASN A 748 -24.52 -20.42 -27.13
C ASN A 748 -25.23 -19.11 -27.57
N ASP A 749 -25.71 -19.08 -28.81
CA ASP A 749 -26.46 -17.95 -29.40
C ASP A 749 -27.81 -17.64 -28.73
N GLN A 750 -28.30 -18.58 -27.91
CA GLN A 750 -29.55 -18.41 -27.14
C GLN A 750 -29.26 -17.95 -25.69
N GLY A 751 -28.00 -17.66 -25.34
CA GLY A 751 -27.61 -17.23 -23.99
C GLY A 751 -27.56 -18.34 -22.96
N GLN A 752 -27.59 -19.62 -23.36
CA GLN A 752 -27.54 -20.77 -22.46
C GLN A 752 -26.11 -21.27 -22.31
N TRP A 753 -25.76 -21.73 -21.12
CA TRP A 753 -24.43 -22.30 -20.85
C TRP A 753 -24.20 -23.56 -21.67
N GLN A 754 -23.37 -23.48 -22.69
CA GLN A 754 -22.85 -24.61 -23.44
C GLN A 754 -21.73 -25.32 -22.69
N ILE A 755 -20.87 -24.52 -22.00
CA ILE A 755 -19.86 -24.99 -21.06
C ILE A 755 -20.04 -24.18 -19.79
N ALA A 756 -20.35 -24.87 -18.69
CA ALA A 756 -20.57 -24.22 -17.40
C ALA A 756 -19.30 -23.50 -16.89
N PRO A 757 -19.42 -22.39 -16.15
CA PRO A 757 -18.29 -21.64 -15.59
C PRO A 757 -17.45 -22.50 -14.65
N ARG A 758 -16.14 -22.51 -14.85
CA ARG A 758 -15.15 -23.22 -14.03
C ARG A 758 -13.96 -22.33 -13.70
N ALA A 759 -13.23 -22.71 -12.65
CA ALA A 759 -11.98 -22.04 -12.29
C ALA A 759 -10.92 -22.27 -13.38
N GLY A 760 -9.95 -21.37 -13.45
CA GLY A 760 -8.90 -21.35 -14.46
C GLY A 760 -9.15 -20.32 -15.55
N VAL A 761 -8.15 -20.09 -16.37
CA VAL A 761 -8.20 -19.12 -17.48
C VAL A 761 -8.55 -19.85 -18.77
N THR A 762 -9.47 -19.25 -19.56
CA THR A 762 -9.82 -19.78 -20.87
C THR A 762 -9.69 -18.69 -21.94
N SER A 763 -9.39 -19.08 -23.18
CA SER A 763 -9.40 -18.17 -24.33
C SER A 763 -10.76 -18.15 -25.04
N ILE A 764 -10.98 -17.19 -25.93
CA ILE A 764 -12.09 -17.23 -26.89
C ILE A 764 -11.92 -18.43 -27.85
N PHE A 765 -13.04 -18.94 -28.40
CA PHE A 765 -12.99 -19.93 -29.46
C PHE A 765 -12.56 -19.32 -30.78
N GLN A 766 -11.63 -19.98 -31.46
CA GLN A 766 -11.15 -19.55 -32.78
C GLN A 766 -10.67 -20.73 -33.63
N GLY A 767 -10.42 -20.48 -34.92
CA GLY A 767 -9.95 -21.49 -35.87
C GLY A 767 -11.06 -22.39 -36.44
N ALA A 768 -10.68 -23.29 -37.34
CA ALA A 768 -11.57 -24.27 -37.97
C ALA A 768 -10.92 -25.65 -37.96
N PRO A 769 -11.43 -26.62 -37.17
CA PRO A 769 -12.56 -26.52 -36.27
C PRO A 769 -12.29 -25.61 -35.06
N ALA A 770 -13.33 -24.98 -34.54
CA ALA A 770 -13.21 -24.03 -33.42
C ALA A 770 -12.67 -24.69 -32.16
N ARG A 771 -11.65 -24.09 -31.57
CA ARG A 771 -10.93 -24.53 -30.36
C ARG A 771 -10.71 -23.37 -29.44
N ALA A 772 -10.52 -23.66 -28.14
CA ALA A 772 -10.09 -22.69 -27.15
C ALA A 772 -9.02 -23.28 -26.23
N LEU A 773 -8.16 -22.45 -25.69
CA LEU A 773 -7.25 -22.80 -24.60
C LEU A 773 -8.01 -22.79 -23.28
N ALA A 774 -7.77 -23.77 -22.43
CA ALA A 774 -8.22 -23.82 -21.06
C ALA A 774 -7.04 -24.21 -20.16
N ALA A 775 -6.70 -23.35 -19.20
CA ALA A 775 -5.61 -23.55 -18.25
C ALA A 775 -6.16 -23.54 -16.82
N ASP A 776 -5.77 -24.56 -16.05
CA ASP A 776 -6.03 -24.68 -14.62
C ASP A 776 -4.82 -25.35 -13.94
N ASP A 777 -4.93 -25.68 -12.65
CA ASP A 777 -3.85 -26.30 -11.87
C ASP A 777 -3.34 -27.63 -12.46
N SER A 778 -4.17 -28.30 -13.27
CA SER A 778 -3.78 -29.54 -13.97
C SER A 778 -2.96 -29.30 -15.24
N GLY A 779 -2.83 -28.03 -15.68
CA GLY A 779 -2.10 -27.62 -16.86
C GLY A 779 -2.99 -27.03 -17.97
N THR A 780 -2.37 -26.72 -19.11
CA THR A 780 -3.06 -26.13 -20.26
C THR A 780 -3.55 -27.20 -21.22
N ARG A 781 -4.78 -27.03 -21.67
CA ARG A 781 -5.47 -27.95 -22.60
C ARG A 781 -6.08 -27.20 -23.76
N LEU A 782 -6.21 -27.88 -24.89
CA LEU A 782 -7.02 -27.40 -26.00
C LEU A 782 -8.40 -28.10 -25.91
N ILE A 783 -9.46 -27.31 -25.91
CA ILE A 783 -10.86 -27.83 -25.83
C ILE A 783 -11.64 -27.55 -27.10
N ASP A 784 -12.62 -28.41 -27.40
CA ASP A 784 -13.62 -28.17 -28.44
C ASP A 784 -14.84 -27.40 -27.89
N THR A 785 -15.77 -27.05 -28.76
CA THR A 785 -16.99 -26.29 -28.43
C THR A 785 -17.94 -27.01 -27.46
N ALA A 786 -17.77 -28.30 -27.25
CA ALA A 786 -18.47 -29.08 -26.22
C ALA A 786 -17.70 -29.10 -24.87
N GLY A 787 -16.52 -28.44 -24.78
CA GLY A 787 -15.66 -28.43 -23.58
C GLY A 787 -14.85 -29.72 -23.40
N LYS A 788 -14.84 -30.61 -24.39
CA LYS A 788 -14.03 -31.84 -24.35
C LYS A 788 -12.57 -31.49 -24.66
N THR A 789 -11.66 -32.03 -23.86
CA THR A 789 -10.22 -31.93 -24.11
C THR A 789 -9.85 -32.64 -25.40
N VAL A 790 -9.30 -31.89 -26.34
CA VAL A 790 -8.79 -32.37 -27.62
C VAL A 790 -7.32 -32.74 -27.51
N ALA A 791 -6.56 -31.93 -26.79
CA ALA A 791 -5.15 -32.17 -26.51
C ALA A 791 -4.76 -31.57 -25.16
N THR A 792 -3.90 -32.29 -24.42
CA THR A 792 -3.19 -31.72 -23.25
C THR A 792 -1.86 -31.17 -23.75
N LEU A 793 -1.59 -29.91 -23.41
CA LEU A 793 -0.43 -29.20 -23.91
C LEU A 793 0.74 -29.34 -22.93
N PRO A 794 2.01 -29.36 -23.44
CA PRO A 794 3.18 -29.43 -22.58
C PRO A 794 3.28 -28.22 -21.62
N ALA A 795 4.07 -28.34 -20.54
CA ALA A 795 4.27 -27.27 -19.59
C ALA A 795 4.89 -26.01 -20.27
N GLY A 796 4.34 -24.84 -20.00
CA GLY A 796 4.73 -23.54 -20.55
C GLY A 796 3.55 -22.58 -20.49
N GLU A 797 3.79 -21.32 -20.79
CA GLU A 797 2.73 -20.35 -20.99
C GLU A 797 2.26 -20.41 -22.44
N TRP A 798 0.96 -20.54 -22.60
CA TRP A 798 0.34 -20.69 -23.91
C TRP A 798 -0.50 -19.47 -24.23
N ASP A 799 -0.31 -18.96 -25.45
CA ASP A 799 -1.10 -17.91 -26.06
C ASP A 799 -1.61 -18.37 -27.43
N TRP A 800 -2.80 -17.91 -27.77
CA TRP A 800 -3.34 -18.11 -29.11
C TRP A 800 -3.83 -16.76 -29.62
N PRO A 801 -2.95 -15.95 -30.22
CA PRO A 801 -3.32 -14.64 -30.76
C PRO A 801 -4.47 -14.73 -31.74
N GLN A 802 -5.46 -13.84 -31.62
CA GLN A 802 -6.65 -13.83 -32.47
C GLN A 802 -6.28 -13.78 -33.95
N GLY A 803 -6.86 -14.66 -34.76
CA GLY A 803 -6.55 -14.79 -36.19
C GLY A 803 -5.23 -15.48 -36.50
N SER A 804 -4.44 -15.87 -35.53
CA SER A 804 -3.21 -16.66 -35.76
C SER A 804 -3.54 -18.11 -36.09
N PRO A 805 -2.93 -18.68 -37.15
CA PRO A 805 -3.07 -20.11 -37.43
C PRO A 805 -2.28 -21.00 -36.47
N LEU A 806 -1.42 -20.40 -35.64
CA LEU A 806 -0.53 -21.12 -34.72
C LEU A 806 -0.68 -20.63 -33.29
N LEU A 807 -0.60 -21.57 -32.35
CA LEU A 807 -0.46 -21.28 -30.93
C LEU A 807 1.00 -20.96 -30.63
N LEU A 808 1.21 -20.13 -29.63
CA LEU A 808 2.53 -19.80 -29.10
C LEU A 808 2.70 -20.46 -27.73
N ARG A 809 3.80 -21.18 -27.53
CA ARG A 809 4.20 -21.73 -26.25
C ARG A 809 5.48 -21.05 -25.80
N HIS A 810 5.40 -20.28 -24.75
CA HIS A 810 6.55 -19.63 -24.13
C HIS A 810 7.06 -20.46 -22.96
N TYR A 811 8.38 -20.68 -22.91
CA TYR A 811 9.02 -21.48 -21.86
C TYR A 811 10.50 -21.11 -21.72
N GLU A 812 11.12 -21.50 -20.62
CA GLU A 812 12.52 -21.23 -20.34
C GLU A 812 13.36 -22.50 -20.36
N VAL A 813 14.51 -22.43 -21.02
CA VAL A 813 15.51 -23.51 -21.04
C VAL A 813 16.87 -22.89 -20.69
N ASN A 814 17.49 -23.39 -19.63
CA ASN A 814 18.82 -22.93 -19.17
C ASN A 814 18.90 -21.38 -19.00
N GLY A 815 17.84 -20.75 -18.46
CA GLY A 815 17.78 -19.31 -18.22
C GLY A 815 17.50 -18.46 -19.46
N ARG A 816 17.20 -19.10 -20.63
CA ARG A 816 16.83 -18.40 -21.88
C ARG A 816 15.37 -18.68 -22.24
N LEU A 817 14.66 -17.60 -22.58
CA LEU A 817 13.30 -17.70 -23.10
C LEU A 817 13.30 -18.29 -24.52
N ARG A 818 12.32 -19.14 -24.78
CA ARG A 818 12.03 -19.71 -26.10
C ARG A 818 10.53 -19.70 -26.38
N THR A 819 10.20 -19.65 -27.65
CA THR A 819 8.81 -19.77 -28.12
C THR A 819 8.71 -20.87 -29.18
N ASP A 820 7.80 -21.81 -28.94
CA ASP A 820 7.36 -22.76 -29.97
C ASP A 820 6.11 -22.23 -30.65
N TYR A 821 6.11 -22.29 -31.97
CA TYR A 821 4.91 -22.06 -32.80
C TYR A 821 4.29 -23.42 -33.10
N VAL A 822 3.08 -23.64 -32.59
CA VAL A 822 2.45 -24.96 -32.56
C VAL A 822 1.13 -24.94 -33.33
N GLU A 823 0.92 -25.90 -34.19
CA GLU A 823 -0.39 -26.09 -34.85
C GLU A 823 -1.46 -26.48 -33.82
N PRO A 824 -2.75 -26.16 -34.04
CA PRO A 824 -3.82 -26.64 -33.18
C PRO A 824 -3.91 -28.15 -33.02
N GLY A 825 -3.25 -28.91 -33.88
CA GLY A 825 -3.07 -30.38 -33.77
C GLY A 825 -1.90 -30.83 -32.89
N GLY A 826 -1.17 -29.87 -32.22
CA GLY A 826 -0.07 -30.16 -31.31
C GLY A 826 1.30 -30.32 -31.97
N LYS A 827 1.43 -30.14 -33.29
CA LYS A 827 2.71 -30.22 -34.00
C LYS A 827 3.48 -28.89 -33.93
N THR A 828 4.69 -28.92 -33.36
CA THR A 828 5.59 -27.74 -33.39
C THR A 828 6.10 -27.55 -34.82
N ARG A 829 5.88 -26.34 -35.36
CA ARG A 829 6.33 -25.91 -36.66
C ARG A 829 7.70 -25.25 -36.60
N LEU A 830 7.94 -24.48 -35.54
CA LEU A 830 9.10 -23.67 -35.37
C LEU A 830 9.40 -23.45 -33.89
N THR A 831 10.68 -23.43 -33.51
CA THR A 831 11.15 -22.96 -32.20
C THR A 831 12.05 -21.77 -32.41
N ALA A 832 11.74 -20.66 -31.74
CA ALA A 832 12.47 -19.41 -31.80
C ALA A 832 13.11 -19.02 -30.45
N GLU A 833 14.13 -18.22 -30.47
CA GLU A 833 14.76 -17.61 -29.30
C GLU A 833 13.95 -16.40 -28.83
N GLY A 834 13.78 -16.26 -27.52
CA GLY A 834 13.03 -15.17 -26.89
C GLY A 834 11.53 -15.42 -26.77
N ALA A 835 10.81 -14.46 -26.17
CA ALA A 835 9.36 -14.40 -26.25
C ALA A 835 8.96 -13.74 -27.59
N THR A 836 8.17 -14.41 -28.41
CA THR A 836 7.87 -13.94 -29.76
C THR A 836 6.42 -13.63 -29.98
N SER A 837 6.11 -12.66 -30.87
CA SER A 837 4.76 -12.37 -31.34
C SER A 837 4.28 -13.40 -32.38
N ALA A 838 2.97 -13.36 -32.72
CA ALA A 838 2.48 -14.02 -33.93
C ALA A 838 3.15 -13.45 -35.19
N PHE A 839 3.19 -14.26 -36.24
CA PHE A 839 3.66 -13.81 -37.57
C PHE A 839 2.65 -12.84 -38.20
N SER A 840 3.17 -11.74 -38.70
CA SER A 840 2.49 -10.78 -39.57
C SER A 840 3.32 -10.55 -40.81
N GLU A 841 2.73 -10.71 -41.99
CA GLU A 841 3.43 -10.57 -43.30
C GLU A 841 4.73 -11.38 -43.42
N GLY A 842 4.75 -12.57 -42.76
CA GLY A 842 5.90 -13.48 -42.79
C GLY A 842 7.04 -13.11 -41.85
N GLN A 843 6.85 -12.14 -40.98
CA GLN A 843 7.78 -11.72 -39.95
C GLN A 843 7.13 -11.66 -38.57
N ALA A 844 7.85 -12.04 -37.54
CA ALA A 844 7.45 -11.87 -36.14
C ALA A 844 8.49 -11.02 -35.40
N VAL A 845 8.20 -10.64 -34.18
CA VAL A 845 9.12 -9.91 -33.31
C VAL A 845 9.54 -10.82 -32.16
N SER A 846 10.80 -10.87 -31.84
CA SER A 846 11.35 -11.59 -30.70
C SER A 846 11.91 -10.62 -29.66
N LEU A 847 11.42 -10.73 -28.42
CA LEU A 847 11.94 -10.07 -27.23
C LEU A 847 13.06 -10.94 -26.64
N LEU A 848 14.29 -10.49 -26.78
CA LEU A 848 15.48 -11.18 -26.29
C LEU A 848 15.87 -10.72 -24.88
N SER A 849 15.58 -9.45 -24.56
CA SER A 849 15.75 -8.83 -23.25
C SER A 849 14.84 -7.61 -23.13
N THR A 850 14.75 -7.00 -21.96
CA THR A 850 13.90 -5.80 -21.70
C THR A 850 14.22 -4.59 -22.60
N ARG A 851 15.34 -4.60 -23.33
CA ARG A 851 15.78 -3.51 -24.20
C ARG A 851 16.30 -4.02 -25.55
N ALA A 852 15.99 -5.25 -25.94
CA ALA A 852 16.46 -5.82 -27.20
C ALA A 852 15.35 -6.64 -27.86
N MET A 853 14.69 -6.02 -28.84
CA MET A 853 13.74 -6.67 -29.73
C MET A 853 14.33 -6.77 -31.14
N ARG A 854 14.14 -7.91 -31.78
CA ARG A 854 14.56 -8.12 -33.18
C ARG A 854 13.46 -8.76 -33.99
N ALA A 855 13.50 -8.50 -35.28
CA ALA A 855 12.62 -9.18 -36.21
C ALA A 855 13.05 -10.66 -36.36
N LEU A 856 12.07 -11.53 -36.56
CA LEU A 856 12.19 -12.97 -36.73
C LEU A 856 11.58 -13.35 -38.08
N ASP A 857 12.32 -14.00 -38.93
CA ASP A 857 11.80 -14.48 -40.22
C ASP A 857 10.95 -15.75 -40.07
N ALA A 858 10.27 -16.17 -41.14
CA ALA A 858 9.43 -17.35 -41.14
C ALA A 858 10.19 -18.69 -40.93
N LYS A 859 11.51 -18.67 -40.94
CA LYS A 859 12.37 -19.83 -40.64
C LYS A 859 12.88 -19.83 -39.20
N GLY A 860 12.56 -18.78 -38.41
CA GLY A 860 12.99 -18.64 -37.03
C GLY A 860 14.35 -18.00 -36.84
N ALA A 861 14.90 -17.40 -37.88
CA ALA A 861 16.16 -16.66 -37.78
C ALA A 861 15.90 -15.19 -37.42
N LEU A 862 16.71 -14.68 -36.47
CA LEU A 862 16.70 -13.28 -36.11
C LEU A 862 17.31 -12.44 -37.24
N THR A 863 16.59 -11.43 -37.68
CA THR A 863 16.99 -10.55 -38.81
C THR A 863 17.05 -9.09 -38.37
N GLY A 864 17.77 -8.26 -39.10
CA GLY A 864 17.88 -6.83 -38.86
C GLY A 864 18.59 -6.45 -37.55
N PRO A 865 18.64 -5.15 -37.22
CA PRO A 865 19.21 -4.65 -35.99
C PRO A 865 18.30 -4.93 -34.78
N ALA A 866 18.82 -4.71 -33.57
CA ALA A 866 18.03 -4.74 -32.34
C ALA A 866 17.50 -3.34 -32.04
N PHE A 867 16.25 -3.28 -31.60
CA PHE A 867 15.56 -2.05 -31.18
C PHE A 867 15.15 -2.13 -29.71
N ASN A 868 15.01 -0.98 -29.07
CA ASN A 868 14.45 -0.92 -27.72
C ASN A 868 12.96 -1.32 -27.70
N ALA A 869 12.23 -1.00 -28.76
CA ALA A 869 10.89 -1.51 -29.04
C ALA A 869 10.74 -1.70 -30.57
N LEU A 870 10.09 -2.78 -30.95
CA LEU A 870 9.79 -3.12 -32.33
C LEU A 870 8.40 -3.73 -32.42
N GLY A 871 7.54 -3.19 -33.28
CA GLY A 871 6.23 -3.76 -33.54
C GLY A 871 6.24 -4.77 -34.67
N THR A 872 5.11 -5.40 -34.95
CA THR A 872 4.96 -6.34 -36.07
C THR A 872 4.82 -5.59 -37.39
N LEU A 873 5.34 -6.21 -38.46
CA LEU A 873 5.24 -5.69 -39.82
C LEU A 873 3.79 -5.65 -40.30
N ARG A 874 3.31 -4.50 -40.76
CA ARG A 874 1.99 -4.32 -41.35
C ARG A 874 2.03 -3.28 -42.49
N ASP A 875 1.38 -3.60 -43.60
CA ASP A 875 1.48 -2.80 -44.84
C ASP A 875 2.93 -2.54 -45.24
N GLY A 876 3.84 -3.49 -44.97
CA GLY A 876 5.27 -3.42 -45.31
C GLY A 876 6.13 -2.64 -44.30
N LEU A 877 5.59 -2.05 -43.25
CA LEU A 877 6.28 -1.22 -42.26
C LEU A 877 6.02 -1.69 -40.81
N ALA A 878 7.04 -1.59 -39.98
CA ALA A 878 6.95 -1.89 -38.55
C ALA A 878 7.33 -0.65 -37.73
N PRO A 879 6.59 -0.31 -36.65
CA PRO A 879 7.00 0.75 -35.76
C PRO A 879 8.24 0.31 -34.97
N ALA A 880 9.25 1.20 -34.86
CA ALA A 880 10.48 0.94 -34.13
C ALA A 880 10.89 2.15 -33.29
N LEU A 881 11.37 1.90 -32.06
CA LEU A 881 11.84 2.93 -31.13
C LEU A 881 13.38 3.07 -31.25
N ALA A 882 13.81 4.29 -31.58
CA ALA A 882 15.20 4.70 -31.53
C ALA A 882 15.30 6.04 -30.78
N ASP A 883 16.27 6.15 -29.86
CA ASP A 883 16.58 7.37 -29.10
C ASP A 883 15.35 8.06 -28.46
N MET A 884 14.44 7.28 -27.89
CA MET A 884 13.18 7.74 -27.24
C MET A 884 12.04 8.13 -28.19
N ASN A 885 12.23 8.10 -29.50
CA ASN A 885 11.20 8.38 -30.49
C ASN A 885 10.90 7.18 -31.39
N PHE A 886 9.64 7.09 -31.83
CA PHE A 886 9.20 6.08 -32.78
C PHE A 886 9.32 6.58 -34.20
N GLY A 887 9.77 5.69 -35.06
CA GLY A 887 9.67 5.80 -36.52
C GLY A 887 9.14 4.49 -37.08
N PHE A 888 9.27 4.30 -38.38
CA PHE A 888 8.87 3.07 -39.06
C PHE A 888 10.00 2.50 -39.88
N VAL A 889 10.24 1.21 -39.71
CA VAL A 889 11.26 0.46 -40.41
C VAL A 889 10.62 -0.50 -41.41
N ASP A 890 11.36 -0.80 -42.46
CA ASP A 890 11.02 -1.84 -43.42
C ASP A 890 11.31 -3.24 -42.86
N ARG A 891 11.09 -4.29 -43.65
CA ARG A 891 11.41 -5.67 -43.28
C ARG A 891 12.89 -5.97 -42.99
N HIS A 892 13.78 -5.10 -43.39
CA HIS A 892 15.24 -5.23 -43.17
C HIS A 892 15.67 -4.48 -41.90
N GLY A 893 14.78 -3.70 -41.29
CA GLY A 893 15.03 -2.88 -40.13
C GLY A 893 15.62 -1.52 -40.47
N GLU A 894 15.50 -1.06 -41.72
CA GLU A 894 15.93 0.27 -42.14
C GLU A 894 14.78 1.26 -41.99
N PHE A 895 15.05 2.44 -41.42
CA PHE A 895 14.05 3.47 -41.26
C PHE A 895 13.56 4.04 -42.58
N VAL A 896 12.31 3.83 -42.92
CA VAL A 896 11.60 4.47 -44.05
C VAL A 896 10.99 5.80 -43.57
N ILE A 897 10.52 5.86 -42.36
CA ILE A 897 10.02 7.08 -41.71
C ILE A 897 10.85 7.30 -40.45
N ALA A 898 11.49 8.47 -40.36
CA ALA A 898 12.42 8.83 -39.28
C ALA A 898 11.77 8.73 -37.89
N PRO A 899 12.54 8.45 -36.81
CA PRO A 899 12.03 8.32 -35.45
C PRO A 899 11.79 9.69 -34.80
N ASP A 900 10.77 10.42 -35.25
CA ASP A 900 10.43 11.76 -34.81
C ASP A 900 9.16 11.80 -33.95
N TYR A 901 8.51 10.65 -33.70
CA TYR A 901 7.21 10.58 -33.03
C TYR A 901 7.30 10.08 -31.59
N SER A 902 6.55 10.69 -30.68
CA SER A 902 6.44 10.25 -29.29
C SER A 902 5.58 8.98 -29.14
N ALA A 903 4.62 8.76 -30.05
CA ALA A 903 3.79 7.57 -30.11
C ALA A 903 3.33 7.29 -31.55
N VAL A 904 3.14 6.01 -31.86
CA VAL A 904 2.70 5.58 -33.19
C VAL A 904 1.77 4.35 -33.08
N THR A 905 0.87 4.19 -34.05
CA THR A 905 0.14 2.93 -34.28
C THR A 905 0.77 2.17 -35.43
N PRO A 906 0.61 0.84 -35.49
CA PRO A 906 0.96 0.10 -36.71
C PRO A 906 0.18 0.63 -37.92
N PHE A 907 0.77 0.48 -39.12
CA PHE A 907 0.01 0.73 -40.37
C PHE A 907 -1.13 -0.25 -40.50
N LEU A 908 -2.28 0.27 -40.96
CA LEU A 908 -3.48 -0.52 -41.29
C LEU A 908 -4.17 0.13 -42.47
N ASN A 909 -4.33 -0.60 -43.59
CA ASN A 909 -4.84 -0.07 -44.85
C ASN A 909 -4.09 1.18 -45.34
N GLN A 910 -2.75 1.11 -45.29
CA GLN A 910 -1.83 2.17 -45.72
C GLN A 910 -1.95 3.48 -44.92
N ARG A 911 -2.37 3.37 -43.64
CA ARG A 911 -2.50 4.52 -42.75
C ARG A 911 -1.95 4.17 -41.38
N ALA A 912 -1.28 5.11 -40.73
CA ALA A 912 -0.91 5.05 -39.33
C ALA A 912 -1.30 6.36 -38.64
N VAL A 913 -1.57 6.28 -37.36
CA VAL A 913 -1.71 7.44 -36.48
C VAL A 913 -0.44 7.64 -35.72
N VAL A 914 0.10 8.85 -35.73
CA VAL A 914 1.32 9.22 -35.04
C VAL A 914 1.08 10.45 -34.19
N SER A 915 1.84 10.59 -33.11
CA SER A 915 1.78 11.74 -32.23
C SER A 915 3.18 12.33 -32.04
N THR A 916 3.24 13.65 -32.05
CA THR A 916 4.36 14.44 -31.57
C THR A 916 4.02 15.05 -30.21
N THR A 917 4.86 15.92 -29.66
CA THR A 917 4.54 16.67 -28.42
C THR A 917 3.31 17.57 -28.58
N ASP A 918 3.01 18.05 -29.78
CA ASP A 918 2.04 19.12 -30.02
C ASP A 918 0.86 18.68 -30.89
N ALA A 919 0.94 17.55 -31.58
CA ALA A 919 -0.07 17.14 -32.54
C ALA A 919 -0.24 15.62 -32.65
N SER A 920 -1.43 15.20 -33.08
CA SER A 920 -1.68 13.86 -33.60
C SER A 920 -1.99 13.94 -35.09
N GLU A 921 -1.45 13.01 -35.88
CA GLU A 921 -1.54 12.99 -37.32
C GLU A 921 -1.95 11.62 -37.84
N ILE A 922 -2.68 11.60 -38.96
CA ILE A 922 -2.79 10.42 -39.82
C ILE A 922 -1.75 10.58 -40.91
N ILE A 923 -0.87 9.59 -41.06
CA ILE A 923 0.16 9.58 -42.08
C ILE A 923 -0.03 8.46 -43.12
N ASP A 924 0.53 8.63 -44.31
CA ASP A 924 0.68 7.57 -45.31
C ASP A 924 2.05 6.86 -45.18
N PRO A 925 2.33 5.74 -45.90
CA PRO A 925 3.56 5.03 -45.82
C PRO A 925 4.84 5.82 -46.23
N ALA A 926 4.66 6.98 -46.87
CA ALA A 926 5.76 7.92 -47.17
C ALA A 926 5.96 8.96 -46.05
N GLY A 927 5.27 8.83 -44.92
CA GLY A 927 5.34 9.77 -43.79
C GLY A 927 4.63 11.09 -44.01
N ARG A 928 3.82 11.22 -45.07
CA ARG A 928 3.11 12.47 -45.35
C ARG A 928 1.84 12.56 -44.49
N ALA A 929 1.66 13.69 -43.80
CA ALA A 929 0.46 13.94 -43.02
C ALA A 929 -0.76 14.17 -43.89
N LEU A 930 -1.81 13.40 -43.66
CA LEU A 930 -3.11 13.53 -44.35
C LEU A 930 -4.08 14.37 -43.52
N ALA A 931 -3.95 14.29 -42.22
CA ALA A 931 -4.70 15.10 -41.27
C ALA A 931 -3.82 15.34 -40.04
N ARG A 932 -3.98 16.51 -39.42
CA ARG A 932 -3.31 16.90 -38.18
C ARG A 932 -4.30 17.51 -37.20
N VAL A 933 -4.32 17.06 -35.99
CA VAL A 933 -5.03 17.69 -34.87
C VAL A 933 -4.01 18.27 -33.90
N GLN A 934 -4.12 19.56 -33.61
CA GLN A 934 -3.25 20.28 -32.70
C GLN A 934 -4.05 21.30 -31.88
N MET A 935 -3.49 21.73 -30.74
CA MET A 935 -4.08 22.82 -29.95
C MET A 935 -3.68 24.16 -30.51
N VAL A 936 -4.65 25.00 -30.84
CA VAL A 936 -4.45 26.38 -31.28
C VAL A 936 -5.32 27.27 -30.43
N CYS A 937 -4.72 28.18 -29.65
CA CYS A 937 -5.42 29.02 -28.68
C CYS A 937 -6.35 28.24 -27.71
N GLY A 938 -5.91 27.10 -27.21
CA GLY A 938 -6.71 26.26 -26.34
C GLY A 938 -7.85 25.48 -27.03
N VAL A 939 -7.89 25.50 -28.39
CA VAL A 939 -8.91 24.82 -29.19
C VAL A 939 -8.28 23.68 -29.99
N ARG A 940 -8.83 22.47 -29.89
CA ARG A 940 -8.43 21.35 -30.75
C ARG A 940 -8.84 21.63 -32.18
N THR A 941 -7.88 21.79 -33.07
CA THR A 941 -8.08 22.23 -34.46
C THR A 941 -7.59 21.17 -35.41
N LEU A 942 -8.46 20.76 -36.33
CA LEU A 942 -8.15 19.80 -37.38
C LEU A 942 -7.69 20.52 -38.63
N TYR A 943 -6.58 20.12 -39.16
CA TYR A 943 -6.01 20.56 -40.45
C TYR A 943 -5.96 19.41 -41.45
N GLY A 944 -6.13 19.69 -42.71
CA GLY A 944 -5.96 18.74 -43.80
C GLY A 944 -4.50 18.72 -44.32
N SER A 945 -4.25 17.85 -45.30
CA SER A 945 -2.92 17.63 -45.91
C SER A 945 -2.25 18.86 -46.54
N ALA A 946 -3.03 19.84 -46.97
CA ALA A 946 -2.52 21.12 -47.50
C ALA A 946 -2.39 22.21 -46.39
N GLY A 947 -2.53 21.88 -45.13
CA GLY A 947 -2.46 22.80 -44.00
C GLY A 947 -3.72 23.67 -43.84
N GLN A 948 -4.78 23.45 -44.61
CA GLN A 948 -6.05 24.15 -44.46
C GLN A 948 -6.81 23.66 -43.23
N ARG A 949 -7.39 24.58 -42.45
CA ARG A 949 -8.23 24.24 -41.32
C ARG A 949 -9.53 23.59 -41.81
N LEU A 950 -9.81 22.41 -41.29
CA LEU A 950 -11.02 21.64 -41.58
C LEU A 950 -12.07 21.75 -40.47
N TRP A 951 -11.61 21.94 -39.21
CA TRP A 951 -12.50 22.07 -38.04
C TRP A 951 -11.77 22.74 -36.89
N PRO A 952 -12.42 23.57 -36.03
CA PRO A 952 -13.80 24.10 -36.27
C PRO A 952 -13.84 25.12 -37.37
N ASN A 953 -15.03 25.38 -37.88
CA ASN A 953 -15.23 26.35 -38.97
C ASN A 953 -14.89 27.77 -38.51
N THR A 954 -15.11 28.10 -37.24
CA THR A 954 -14.83 29.42 -36.66
C THR A 954 -13.92 29.26 -35.47
N MET A 955 -12.90 30.15 -35.34
CA MET A 955 -12.05 30.26 -34.17
C MET A 955 -12.47 31.44 -33.28
N PRO A 956 -12.13 31.48 -32.02
CA PRO A 956 -12.30 32.66 -31.19
C PRO A 956 -11.57 33.86 -31.76
N ALA A 957 -12.14 35.06 -31.72
CA ALA A 957 -11.66 36.28 -32.40
C ALA A 957 -10.23 36.72 -32.02
N ARG A 958 -9.69 36.22 -30.93
CA ARG A 958 -8.29 36.52 -30.49
C ARG A 958 -7.25 35.58 -31.11
N CYS A 959 -7.68 34.55 -31.81
CA CYS A 959 -6.82 33.52 -32.40
C CYS A 959 -6.60 33.68 -33.93
N ASP A 960 -7.29 34.58 -34.54
CA ASP A 960 -7.16 34.90 -36.01
C ASP A 960 -6.11 35.99 -36.28
N ARG A 961 -5.22 36.29 -35.34
CA ARG A 961 -4.12 37.25 -35.49
C ARG A 961 -2.77 36.56 -35.58
#